data_3df8f7575178f800026f62aa7348d522
#
_entry.id   3df8f7575178f800026f62aa7348d522
#
_cell.length_a   1.000
_cell.length_b   1.000
_cell.length_c   1.000
_cell.angle_alpha   90.00
_cell.angle_beta   90.00
_cell.angle_gamma   90.00
#
_symmetry.space_group_name_H-M   'P 1'
#
loop_
_entity.id
_entity.type
_entity.pdbx_description
1 polymer ?
#
loop_
_entity_poly.entity_id
_entity_poly.type
_entity_poly.pdbx_seq_one_letter_code
_entity_poly.pdbx_strand_id
1 'polypeptide(L)'
;MFNNINFVLEKMGLSAQKRALHIQFSNPNLAAHVFLQRIDGTHTINDGLNLQLICLSTRNNIALKSFIGCRVAVDMVNDRSELHRISGIVTKAELGSSDGALTIYRLSVEDPTALWKYRRNSRVFMNMSALQAVEVIFNEWRERSPLFASSLTLDKSGLTKDYDIRPFIMQNNERDIDLIQRLLASEGVTTLIDETQLKVSYFNEQIQPQKLRLIDDNTQYKSLERRIIRFHRSSAVEQQDTITALTGLRSLQPTSVHIQRWQADMLDIEEGAGNVLSKYQQSENYDNASLGLEQVWQFSPAWTQDLNGEDGVTPSGNNQVERFNQNLSDYYALQTKQFIAISTVRDAQVGYYFELNQHPNLDLKDVADRQFLIISKTFYHQNNLPKDLTHQVEALIQQSQWQLTHITTNNSEQRQANQLLLQRRNIAVVPEYNPLKHRPTTYPMRARVVGPSGEEIYVNERGQIKVNFLFTRHEDHQHDGGAGANDNDTDSAWVDVLTPWAGEGYGVRFLPRVGEIVMISFSDGDIDRPFVVGRIHEGYRYPTKFDDQGKLPDTKKLSGIKTKEYKSDGFNQLRFDDTTNQISTQLHSSHATSQLNLGNLSHPKETETSEGRGEGFELRTDQWGAVRAGKGLLLSTYTQDQAKGDHLDATPAKKQLEGSQNKSKALNDIAKNQKTDEIESVEQLKIFAQQLQQEIAKFNQAVLLLSSQDGIALSTPENIHLSADAQINQIAGDSINFSTQKNWIVHAKNKISLFSVMNGINIIAAQGKFNIHAQTNALDIFAKLGITISSTENRVEINSSKEVQITGKSSRITLNGAGILCETDRMFEVKSGQQMFQSGVKVKTEIPLLPIMNNIRSFTNKWDFYNLFYENKFSEVKYKLINTKNNTYISGTLDAHGRTQRVNTDENQDYEILIGTDQAWTVSIDDGNENDDFEYHCNCDSHEQEI
;
A
#
# COMPACT_ATOMS: atom_id res chain seq x y z
N MET A 1 -61.48 15.34 -51.16
CA MET A 1 -62.11 14.11 -50.65
C MET A 1 -61.24 12.84 -50.70
N PHE A 2 -60.01 12.84 -51.25
CA PHE A 2 -59.18 11.66 -51.42
C PHE A 2 -57.89 11.71 -50.61
N ASN A 3 -57.89 12.26 -49.41
CA ASN A 3 -56.67 12.40 -48.57
C ASN A 3 -56.40 11.24 -47.60
N ASN A 4 -57.27 10.23 -47.57
CA ASN A 4 -57.15 9.06 -46.69
C ASN A 4 -56.93 7.83 -47.53
N ILE A 5 -55.74 7.22 -47.50
CA ILE A 5 -55.35 6.03 -48.24
C ILE A 5 -56.29 4.84 -47.92
N ASN A 6 -56.69 4.69 -46.68
CA ASN A 6 -57.58 3.61 -46.28
C ASN A 6 -58.93 3.67 -46.95
N PHE A 7 -59.51 4.86 -47.16
CA PHE A 7 -60.75 5.10 -47.88
C PHE A 7 -60.61 4.79 -49.38
N VAL A 8 -59.41 5.12 -49.97
CA VAL A 8 -59.15 4.78 -51.40
C VAL A 8 -59.10 3.27 -51.55
N LEU A 9 -58.39 2.57 -50.68
CA LEU A 9 -58.25 1.12 -50.73
C LEU A 9 -59.58 0.39 -50.43
N GLU A 10 -60.40 0.94 -49.57
CA GLU A 10 -61.75 0.42 -49.29
C GLU A 10 -62.68 0.52 -50.54
N LYS A 11 -62.60 1.64 -51.25
CA LYS A 11 -63.36 1.77 -52.56
C LYS A 11 -62.81 0.80 -53.59
N MET A 12 -61.56 0.39 -53.53
CA MET A 12 -60.97 -0.66 -54.41
C MET A 12 -61.28 -2.09 -53.94
N GLY A 13 -62.10 -2.27 -52.89
CA GLY A 13 -62.46 -3.54 -52.36
C GLY A 13 -61.63 -4.18 -51.33
N LEU A 14 -60.57 -3.48 -50.80
CA LEU A 14 -59.74 -3.91 -49.73
C LEU A 14 -60.23 -3.34 -48.40
N SER A 15 -61.28 -3.90 -47.84
CA SER A 15 -61.73 -3.51 -46.51
C SER A 15 -60.71 -3.87 -45.39
N ALA A 16 -60.80 -3.18 -44.23
CA ALA A 16 -59.94 -3.41 -43.08
C ALA A 16 -59.94 -4.91 -42.64
N GLN A 17 -61.11 -5.57 -42.75
CA GLN A 17 -61.23 -6.98 -42.36
C GLN A 17 -60.54 -7.97 -43.32
N LYS A 18 -60.22 -7.55 -44.54
CA LYS A 18 -59.61 -8.38 -45.59
C LYS A 18 -58.11 -8.17 -45.75
N ARG A 19 -57.49 -7.28 -44.93
CA ARG A 19 -56.05 -6.99 -44.99
C ARG A 19 -55.26 -8.07 -44.24
N ALA A 20 -54.10 -8.48 -44.82
CA ALA A 20 -53.19 -9.41 -44.19
C ALA A 20 -52.30 -8.74 -43.13
N LEU A 21 -52.02 -7.45 -43.34
CA LEU A 21 -51.20 -6.62 -42.46
C LEU A 21 -51.92 -5.35 -42.03
N HIS A 22 -51.88 -5.03 -40.78
CA HIS A 22 -52.39 -3.77 -40.20
C HIS A 22 -51.24 -3.01 -39.53
N ILE A 23 -51.21 -1.67 -39.63
CA ILE A 23 -50.24 -0.83 -38.96
C ILE A 23 -50.94 0.15 -38.04
N GLN A 24 -50.37 0.33 -36.88
CA GLN A 24 -50.80 1.30 -35.91
C GLN A 24 -49.63 2.20 -35.48
N PHE A 25 -49.84 3.48 -35.34
CA PHE A 25 -48.89 4.45 -34.85
C PHE A 25 -49.37 5.08 -33.53
N SER A 26 -48.44 5.40 -32.63
CA SER A 26 -48.73 6.21 -31.45
C SER A 26 -49.14 7.64 -31.81
N ASN A 27 -48.78 8.14 -32.99
CA ASN A 27 -49.24 9.40 -33.56
C ASN A 27 -50.50 9.17 -34.43
N PRO A 28 -51.71 9.50 -33.96
CA PRO A 28 -52.95 9.19 -34.68
C PRO A 28 -53.04 9.91 -36.04
N ASN A 29 -52.33 11.03 -36.24
CA ASN A 29 -52.34 11.73 -37.53
C ASN A 29 -51.71 10.91 -38.68
N LEU A 30 -50.85 9.94 -38.38
CA LEU A 30 -50.21 9.07 -39.36
C LEU A 30 -51.13 7.90 -39.77
N ALA A 31 -51.91 7.36 -38.86
CA ALA A 31 -52.76 6.22 -39.09
C ALA A 31 -53.76 6.40 -40.22
N ALA A 32 -54.27 7.62 -40.43
CA ALA A 32 -55.24 7.94 -41.48
C ALA A 32 -54.59 8.02 -42.88
N HIS A 33 -53.28 8.16 -42.97
CA HIS A 33 -52.58 8.47 -44.21
C HIS A 33 -51.52 7.47 -44.64
N VAL A 34 -51.24 6.46 -43.82
CA VAL A 34 -50.18 5.47 -44.06
C VAL A 34 -50.78 4.07 -44.09
N PHE A 35 -50.50 3.33 -45.11
CA PHE A 35 -50.88 1.94 -45.29
C PHE A 35 -49.64 1.07 -45.38
N LEU A 36 -49.58 -0.01 -44.60
CA LEU A 36 -48.48 -0.96 -44.64
C LEU A 36 -48.61 -1.90 -45.84
N GLN A 37 -47.59 -1.86 -46.69
CA GLN A 37 -47.54 -2.76 -47.83
C GLN A 37 -46.69 -3.98 -47.57
N ARG A 38 -45.54 -3.77 -46.87
CA ARG A 38 -44.61 -4.86 -46.61
C ARG A 38 -43.89 -4.65 -45.33
N ILE A 39 -43.63 -5.71 -44.61
CA ILE A 39 -42.70 -5.80 -43.47
C ILE A 39 -41.60 -6.79 -43.79
N ASP A 40 -40.35 -6.35 -43.69
CA ASP A 40 -39.16 -7.18 -43.64
C ASP A 40 -38.62 -7.11 -42.21
N GLY A 41 -38.21 -8.23 -41.65
CA GLY A 41 -37.70 -8.19 -40.25
C GLY A 41 -36.69 -9.23 -39.92
N THR A 42 -35.84 -8.88 -38.97
CA THR A 42 -34.99 -9.81 -38.22
C THR A 42 -35.29 -9.68 -36.74
N HIS A 43 -35.41 -10.77 -36.05
CA HIS A 43 -35.49 -10.83 -34.60
C HIS A 43 -34.54 -11.94 -34.13
N THR A 44 -33.67 -11.65 -33.20
CA THR A 44 -32.65 -12.60 -32.69
C THR A 44 -32.51 -12.46 -31.20
N ILE A 45 -32.34 -13.57 -30.51
CA ILE A 45 -31.96 -13.55 -29.08
C ILE A 45 -30.63 -12.77 -28.94
N ASN A 46 -30.51 -11.93 -27.97
CA ASN A 46 -29.37 -11.01 -27.65
C ASN A 46 -29.18 -9.83 -28.61
N ASP A 47 -29.67 -9.88 -29.86
CA ASP A 47 -29.52 -8.79 -30.84
C ASP A 47 -30.77 -7.94 -31.03
N GLY A 48 -31.92 -8.41 -30.47
CA GLY A 48 -33.19 -7.70 -30.49
C GLY A 48 -33.91 -7.78 -31.83
N LEU A 49 -34.69 -6.73 -32.12
CA LEU A 49 -35.64 -6.67 -33.22
C LEU A 49 -35.26 -5.51 -34.17
N ASN A 50 -35.24 -5.82 -35.48
CA ASN A 50 -35.03 -4.83 -36.53
C ASN A 50 -36.03 -5.07 -37.66
N LEU A 51 -36.86 -4.08 -37.97
CA LEU A 51 -37.89 -4.17 -38.99
C LEU A 51 -37.68 -3.06 -40.04
N GLN A 52 -38.03 -3.38 -41.28
CA GLN A 52 -38.15 -2.43 -42.36
C GLN A 52 -39.61 -2.47 -42.83
N LEU A 53 -40.33 -1.35 -42.66
CA LEU A 53 -41.69 -1.23 -43.05
C LEU A 53 -41.77 -0.43 -44.34
N ILE A 54 -42.38 -0.97 -45.42
CA ILE A 54 -42.69 -0.24 -46.63
C ILE A 54 -44.13 0.15 -46.59
N CYS A 55 -44.33 1.45 -46.54
CA CYS A 55 -45.63 2.07 -46.36
C CYS A 55 -46.02 2.87 -47.62
N LEU A 56 -47.30 2.85 -47.92
CA LEU A 56 -47.92 3.63 -49.00
C LEU A 56 -48.67 4.83 -48.43
N SER A 57 -48.73 5.92 -49.17
CA SER A 57 -49.54 7.08 -48.85
C SER A 57 -49.99 7.78 -50.14
N THR A 58 -51.18 8.36 -50.08
CA THR A 58 -51.65 9.30 -51.11
C THR A 58 -51.13 10.72 -50.92
N ARG A 59 -50.28 10.92 -49.85
CA ARG A 59 -49.62 12.17 -49.55
C ARG A 59 -48.13 12.04 -49.77
N ASN A 60 -47.57 12.93 -50.57
CA ASN A 60 -46.14 13.02 -50.82
C ASN A 60 -45.38 13.95 -49.86
N ASN A 61 -46.12 14.67 -48.97
CA ASN A 61 -45.59 15.69 -48.10
C ASN A 61 -45.66 15.36 -46.62
N ILE A 62 -45.73 14.08 -46.25
CA ILE A 62 -45.64 13.70 -44.84
C ILE A 62 -44.21 13.97 -44.36
N ALA A 63 -44.05 14.87 -43.39
CA ALA A 63 -42.74 15.22 -42.85
C ALA A 63 -42.12 13.99 -42.21
N LEU A 64 -40.92 13.59 -42.65
CA LEU A 64 -40.22 12.40 -42.15
C LEU A 64 -40.02 12.44 -40.65
N LYS A 65 -39.78 13.63 -40.08
CA LYS A 65 -39.64 13.85 -38.63
C LYS A 65 -40.85 13.42 -37.82
N SER A 66 -42.05 13.37 -38.42
CA SER A 66 -43.28 12.97 -37.71
C SER A 66 -43.34 11.45 -37.44
N PHE A 67 -42.53 10.68 -38.15
CA PHE A 67 -42.36 9.25 -37.87
C PHE A 67 -41.34 8.96 -36.80
N ILE A 68 -40.29 9.78 -36.67
CA ILE A 68 -39.16 9.51 -35.77
C ILE A 68 -39.60 9.51 -34.31
N GLY A 69 -39.25 8.47 -33.56
CA GLY A 69 -39.65 8.27 -32.19
C GLY A 69 -41.07 7.81 -31.97
N CYS A 70 -41.87 7.60 -33.07
CA CYS A 70 -43.20 7.05 -32.94
C CYS A 70 -43.12 5.56 -32.57
N ARG A 71 -43.92 5.12 -31.61
CA ARG A 71 -44.21 3.72 -31.39
C ARG A 71 -45.09 3.21 -32.53
N VAL A 72 -44.76 2.05 -33.07
CA VAL A 72 -45.50 1.42 -34.15
C VAL A 72 -45.76 -0.04 -33.82
N ALA A 73 -46.96 -0.53 -34.17
CA ALA A 73 -47.30 -1.94 -34.09
C ALA A 73 -47.80 -2.42 -35.46
N VAL A 74 -47.39 -3.64 -35.81
CA VAL A 74 -47.85 -4.36 -36.99
C VAL A 74 -48.59 -5.61 -36.52
N ASP A 75 -49.87 -5.68 -36.89
CA ASP A 75 -50.72 -6.85 -36.62
C ASP A 75 -50.82 -7.67 -37.90
N MET A 76 -50.38 -8.93 -37.85
CA MET A 76 -50.34 -9.87 -38.98
C MET A 76 -51.42 -10.95 -38.79
N VAL A 77 -52.19 -11.22 -39.82
CA VAL A 77 -53.19 -12.30 -39.78
C VAL A 77 -52.48 -13.63 -40.00
N ASN A 78 -52.63 -14.57 -39.05
CA ASN A 78 -52.09 -15.94 -39.19
C ASN A 78 -53.08 -16.87 -39.94
N ASP A 79 -52.72 -18.15 -40.13
CA ASP A 79 -53.56 -19.19 -40.78
C ASP A 79 -54.79 -19.53 -39.98
N ARG A 80 -54.89 -19.14 -38.72
CA ARG A 80 -56.03 -19.32 -37.82
C ARG A 80 -56.97 -18.12 -37.78
N SER A 81 -56.74 -17.13 -38.65
CA SER A 81 -57.41 -15.82 -38.63
C SER A 81 -57.22 -15.02 -37.35
N GLU A 82 -56.18 -15.27 -36.60
CA GLU A 82 -55.82 -14.49 -35.40
C GLU A 82 -54.83 -13.38 -35.78
N LEU A 83 -54.82 -12.27 -35.03
CA LEU A 83 -53.91 -11.17 -35.19
C LEU A 83 -52.69 -11.38 -34.29
N HIS A 84 -51.51 -11.56 -34.91
CA HIS A 84 -50.25 -11.65 -34.24
C HIS A 84 -49.50 -10.30 -34.34
N ARG A 85 -49.14 -9.76 -33.18
CA ARG A 85 -48.55 -8.43 -33.08
C ARG A 85 -47.03 -8.47 -33.02
N ILE A 86 -46.39 -7.50 -33.69
CA ILE A 86 -44.98 -7.14 -33.52
C ILE A 86 -44.89 -5.62 -33.45
N SER A 87 -44.13 -5.09 -32.49
CA SER A 87 -44.07 -3.65 -32.23
C SER A 87 -42.63 -3.13 -32.12
N GLY A 88 -42.48 -1.83 -32.10
CA GLY A 88 -41.17 -1.18 -31.92
C GLY A 88 -41.28 0.35 -32.02
N ILE A 89 -40.12 0.98 -32.17
CA ILE A 89 -39.96 2.43 -32.29
C ILE A 89 -39.34 2.76 -33.64
N VAL A 90 -39.88 3.74 -34.34
CA VAL A 90 -39.30 4.24 -35.61
C VAL A 90 -37.99 4.99 -35.31
N THR A 91 -36.89 4.46 -35.77
CA THR A 91 -35.54 5.07 -35.60
C THR A 91 -35.09 5.80 -36.87
N LYS A 92 -35.59 5.42 -38.04
CA LYS A 92 -35.28 6.07 -39.32
C LYS A 92 -36.51 6.08 -40.24
N ALA A 93 -36.68 7.16 -40.99
CA ALA A 93 -37.74 7.28 -42.01
C ALA A 93 -37.12 7.81 -43.31
N GLU A 94 -37.49 7.20 -44.43
CA GLU A 94 -37.01 7.55 -45.78
C GLU A 94 -38.22 7.77 -46.70
N LEU A 95 -38.13 8.79 -47.55
CA LEU A 95 -39.06 9.05 -48.62
C LEU A 95 -38.56 8.37 -49.89
N GLY A 96 -39.39 7.50 -50.46
CA GLY A 96 -39.08 6.85 -51.74
C GLY A 96 -39.72 7.56 -52.93
N SER A 97 -39.86 6.84 -54.04
CA SER A 97 -40.41 7.34 -55.26
C SER A 97 -41.93 7.60 -55.14
N SER A 98 -42.43 8.51 -56.00
CA SER A 98 -43.86 8.82 -56.12
C SER A 98 -44.22 8.88 -57.61
N ASP A 99 -45.43 8.39 -57.97
CA ASP A 99 -45.97 8.48 -59.32
C ASP A 99 -47.00 9.59 -59.39
N GLY A 100 -47.18 10.39 -58.35
CA GLY A 100 -48.13 11.50 -58.24
C GLY A 100 -49.47 11.05 -57.58
N ALA A 101 -49.83 9.77 -57.62
CA ALA A 101 -51.00 9.17 -56.95
C ALA A 101 -50.64 8.51 -55.67
N LEU A 102 -49.52 7.79 -55.66
CA LEU A 102 -49.01 7.06 -54.53
C LEU A 102 -47.53 7.46 -54.25
N THR A 103 -47.19 7.53 -52.99
CA THR A 103 -45.82 7.79 -52.52
C THR A 103 -45.47 6.69 -51.54
N ILE A 104 -44.24 6.18 -51.63
CA ILE A 104 -43.77 5.14 -50.71
C ILE A 104 -42.83 5.75 -49.65
N TYR A 105 -42.93 5.19 -48.45
CA TYR A 105 -42.08 5.52 -47.31
C TYR A 105 -41.45 4.24 -46.79
N ARG A 106 -40.17 4.29 -46.43
CA ARG A 106 -39.54 3.21 -45.71
C ARG A 106 -39.25 3.66 -44.29
N LEU A 107 -39.70 2.89 -43.30
CA LEU A 107 -39.50 3.11 -41.90
C LEU A 107 -38.61 2.01 -41.32
N SER A 108 -37.46 2.37 -40.72
CA SER A 108 -36.71 1.41 -39.92
C SER A 108 -37.26 1.48 -38.50
N VAL A 109 -37.62 0.32 -37.99
CA VAL A 109 -38.19 0.13 -36.67
C VAL A 109 -37.34 -0.83 -35.89
N GLU A 110 -36.92 -0.39 -34.73
CA GLU A 110 -36.10 -1.20 -33.81
C GLU A 110 -36.87 -1.36 -32.48
N ASP A 111 -36.47 -2.34 -31.68
CA ASP A 111 -36.98 -2.42 -30.32
C ASP A 111 -36.46 -1.25 -29.46
N PRO A 112 -37.10 -0.99 -28.31
CA PRO A 112 -36.77 0.19 -27.50
C PRO A 112 -35.34 0.21 -26.93
N THR A 113 -34.63 -0.96 -26.87
CA THR A 113 -33.22 -0.99 -26.42
C THR A 113 -32.30 -0.24 -27.40
N ALA A 114 -32.73 -0.04 -28.64
CA ALA A 114 -32.01 0.77 -29.60
C ALA A 114 -31.71 2.20 -29.09
N LEU A 115 -32.54 2.73 -28.19
CA LEU A 115 -32.32 4.05 -27.58
C LEU A 115 -31.04 4.08 -26.78
N TRP A 116 -30.60 2.96 -26.17
CA TRP A 116 -29.36 2.86 -25.43
C TRP A 116 -28.09 3.10 -26.27
N LYS A 117 -28.20 2.97 -27.60
CA LYS A 117 -27.11 3.29 -28.55
C LYS A 117 -26.76 4.79 -28.57
N TYR A 118 -27.70 5.65 -28.17
CA TYR A 118 -27.60 7.12 -28.28
C TYR A 118 -27.13 7.79 -26.98
N ARG A 119 -26.93 7.04 -25.90
CA ARG A 119 -26.34 7.56 -24.67
C ARG A 119 -24.99 6.89 -24.45
N ARG A 120 -23.96 7.72 -24.28
CA ARG A 120 -22.60 7.34 -23.89
C ARG A 120 -22.29 7.96 -22.56
N ASN A 121 -21.67 7.22 -21.64
CA ASN A 121 -21.37 7.70 -20.31
C ASN A 121 -20.01 7.21 -19.79
N SER A 122 -19.54 7.85 -18.71
CA SER A 122 -18.38 7.44 -17.94
C SER A 122 -18.74 7.57 -16.46
N ARG A 123 -18.84 6.45 -15.75
CA ARG A 123 -19.25 6.37 -14.34
C ARG A 123 -18.82 5.04 -13.73
N VAL A 124 -18.97 4.91 -12.44
CA VAL A 124 -18.68 3.68 -11.70
C VAL A 124 -19.93 3.19 -10.95
N PHE A 125 -20.00 1.90 -10.71
CA PHE A 125 -21.00 1.29 -9.84
C PHE A 125 -20.26 0.55 -8.75
N MET A 126 -20.67 0.76 -7.50
CA MET A 126 -19.98 0.27 -6.32
C MET A 126 -20.81 -0.84 -5.66
N ASN A 127 -20.16 -1.95 -5.32
CA ASN A 127 -20.76 -3.05 -4.57
C ASN A 127 -22.12 -3.52 -5.15
N MET A 128 -22.16 -3.75 -6.46
CA MET A 128 -23.36 -4.17 -7.19
C MET A 128 -23.10 -5.40 -8.03
N SER A 129 -24.13 -6.25 -8.17
CA SER A 129 -24.09 -7.28 -9.20
C SER A 129 -24.27 -6.65 -10.60
N ALA A 130 -23.84 -7.38 -11.62
CA ALA A 130 -24.04 -6.97 -13.01
C ALA A 130 -25.53 -6.65 -13.31
N LEU A 131 -26.44 -7.41 -12.77
CA LEU A 131 -27.89 -7.19 -12.92
C LEU A 131 -28.36 -5.91 -12.23
N GLN A 132 -27.90 -5.65 -11.02
CA GLN A 132 -28.24 -4.40 -10.30
C GLN A 132 -27.78 -3.18 -11.08
N ALA A 133 -26.56 -3.20 -11.64
CA ALA A 133 -26.08 -2.12 -12.49
C ALA A 133 -26.96 -1.93 -13.74
N VAL A 134 -27.41 -3.01 -14.38
CA VAL A 134 -28.34 -2.96 -15.51
C VAL A 134 -29.70 -2.36 -15.09
N GLU A 135 -30.21 -2.74 -13.92
CA GLU A 135 -31.46 -2.18 -13.38
C GLU A 135 -31.37 -0.67 -13.10
N VAL A 136 -30.23 -0.20 -12.56
CA VAL A 136 -29.99 1.23 -12.37
C VAL A 136 -30.10 1.97 -13.70
N ILE A 137 -29.40 1.48 -14.74
CA ILE A 137 -29.43 2.10 -16.07
C ILE A 137 -30.85 2.05 -16.67
N PHE A 138 -31.56 0.93 -16.54
CA PHE A 138 -32.92 0.79 -17.02
C PHE A 138 -33.88 1.79 -16.36
N ASN A 139 -33.79 1.95 -15.03
CA ASN A 139 -34.63 2.88 -14.27
C ASN A 139 -34.31 4.34 -14.62
N GLU A 140 -33.02 4.70 -14.76
CA GLU A 140 -32.65 6.03 -15.24
C GLU A 140 -33.25 6.35 -16.61
N TRP A 141 -33.26 5.41 -17.54
CA TRP A 141 -33.88 5.59 -18.85
C TRP A 141 -35.40 5.78 -18.76
N ARG A 142 -36.06 5.05 -17.84
CA ARG A 142 -37.50 5.23 -17.58
C ARG A 142 -37.82 6.60 -17.04
N GLU A 143 -37.00 7.13 -16.15
CA GLU A 143 -37.20 8.45 -15.55
C GLU A 143 -36.92 9.57 -16.55
N ARG A 144 -35.87 9.44 -17.37
CA ARG A 144 -35.41 10.50 -18.29
C ARG A 144 -36.15 10.52 -19.62
N SER A 145 -36.69 9.40 -20.08
CA SER A 145 -37.32 9.25 -21.41
C SER A 145 -38.75 8.71 -21.33
N PRO A 146 -39.76 9.58 -21.46
CA PRO A 146 -41.17 9.14 -21.55
C PRO A 146 -41.43 8.13 -22.68
N LEU A 147 -40.70 8.27 -23.81
CA LEU A 147 -40.72 7.31 -24.89
C LEU A 147 -40.27 5.94 -24.44
N PHE A 148 -39.13 5.84 -23.79
CA PHE A 148 -38.59 4.58 -23.27
C PHE A 148 -39.54 3.98 -22.21
N ALA A 149 -39.97 4.78 -21.25
CA ALA A 149 -40.88 4.38 -20.17
C ALA A 149 -42.19 3.77 -20.66
N SER A 150 -42.73 4.33 -21.77
CA SER A 150 -43.96 3.81 -22.38
C SER A 150 -43.75 2.62 -23.33
N SER A 151 -42.49 2.32 -23.70
CA SER A 151 -42.16 1.37 -24.75
C SER A 151 -41.54 0.06 -24.23
N LEU A 152 -40.94 0.03 -23.04
CA LEU A 152 -40.23 -1.15 -22.54
C LEU A 152 -40.45 -1.34 -21.04
N THR A 153 -40.59 -2.60 -20.66
CA THR A 153 -40.59 -3.07 -19.27
C THR A 153 -39.51 -4.14 -19.09
N LEU A 154 -38.91 -4.21 -17.91
CA LEU A 154 -37.94 -5.25 -17.57
C LEU A 154 -38.63 -6.43 -16.91
N ASP A 155 -38.40 -7.62 -17.44
CA ASP A 155 -38.93 -8.90 -16.91
C ASP A 155 -37.74 -9.80 -16.47
N LYS A 156 -37.60 -9.95 -15.17
CA LYS A 156 -36.56 -10.77 -14.53
C LYS A 156 -37.04 -12.18 -14.14
N SER A 157 -38.29 -12.52 -14.47
CA SER A 157 -38.87 -13.80 -14.08
C SER A 157 -38.19 -15.05 -14.69
N GLY A 158 -37.33 -14.83 -15.69
CA GLY A 158 -36.53 -15.89 -16.32
C GLY A 158 -35.14 -16.09 -15.67
N LEU A 159 -34.83 -15.39 -14.57
CA LEU A 159 -33.60 -15.56 -13.83
C LEU A 159 -33.79 -16.57 -12.70
N THR A 160 -32.94 -17.58 -12.66
CA THR A 160 -32.98 -18.69 -11.69
C THR A 160 -31.75 -18.77 -10.81
N LYS A 161 -30.68 -18.05 -11.17
CA LYS A 161 -29.38 -18.04 -10.49
C LYS A 161 -29.23 -16.80 -9.64
N ASP A 162 -28.39 -16.91 -8.62
CA ASP A 162 -27.88 -15.77 -7.86
C ASP A 162 -26.61 -15.23 -8.51
N TYR A 163 -26.38 -13.92 -8.39
CA TYR A 163 -25.29 -13.20 -9.03
C TYR A 163 -24.43 -12.50 -8.00
N ASP A 164 -23.11 -12.64 -8.14
CA ASP A 164 -22.15 -12.10 -7.21
C ASP A 164 -22.10 -10.58 -7.27
N ILE A 165 -21.93 -9.98 -6.11
CA ILE A 165 -21.68 -8.56 -5.97
C ILE A 165 -20.23 -8.28 -6.39
N ARG A 166 -20.06 -7.42 -7.39
CA ARG A 166 -18.76 -6.94 -7.82
C ARG A 166 -18.41 -5.68 -7.03
N PRO A 167 -17.20 -5.58 -6.45
CA PRO A 167 -16.83 -4.41 -5.68
C PRO A 167 -16.78 -3.14 -6.54
N PHE A 168 -16.52 -3.31 -7.85
CA PHE A 168 -16.35 -2.20 -8.77
C PHE A 168 -16.74 -2.60 -10.20
N ILE A 169 -17.56 -1.79 -10.86
CA ILE A 169 -17.89 -1.90 -12.28
C ILE A 169 -17.72 -0.50 -12.88
N MET A 170 -16.96 -0.38 -13.98
CA MET A 170 -16.73 0.90 -14.64
C MET A 170 -17.36 0.93 -16.02
N GLN A 171 -18.11 1.99 -16.30
CA GLN A 171 -18.44 2.44 -17.64
C GLN A 171 -17.47 3.57 -18.01
N ASN A 172 -16.74 3.46 -19.11
CA ASN A 172 -15.81 4.50 -19.53
C ASN A 172 -15.90 4.77 -21.03
N ASN A 173 -16.45 5.92 -21.39
CA ASN A 173 -16.74 6.28 -22.77
C ASN A 173 -17.51 5.18 -23.52
N GLU A 174 -18.32 4.45 -22.84
CA GLU A 174 -19.06 3.30 -23.33
C GLU A 174 -20.54 3.66 -23.52
N ARG A 175 -21.18 3.18 -24.60
CA ARG A 175 -22.63 3.33 -24.76
C ARG A 175 -23.34 2.43 -23.75
N ASP A 176 -24.50 2.85 -23.29
CA ASP A 176 -25.28 2.06 -22.33
C ASP A 176 -25.61 0.66 -22.86
N ILE A 177 -25.84 0.50 -24.16
CA ILE A 177 -26.11 -0.81 -24.77
C ILE A 177 -24.89 -1.73 -24.68
N ASP A 178 -23.67 -1.20 -24.93
CA ASP A 178 -22.45 -1.99 -24.91
C ASP A 178 -22.14 -2.45 -23.46
N LEU A 179 -22.32 -1.57 -22.48
CA LEU A 179 -22.15 -1.91 -21.06
C LEU A 179 -23.16 -2.98 -20.64
N ILE A 180 -24.44 -2.80 -20.94
CA ILE A 180 -25.51 -3.75 -20.57
C ILE A 180 -25.23 -5.12 -21.19
N GLN A 181 -24.90 -5.15 -22.49
CA GLN A 181 -24.60 -6.42 -23.19
C GLN A 181 -23.39 -7.14 -22.61
N ARG A 182 -22.27 -6.43 -22.33
CA ARG A 182 -21.09 -7.08 -21.75
C ARG A 182 -21.31 -7.57 -20.32
N LEU A 183 -22.07 -6.83 -19.51
CA LEU A 183 -22.38 -7.25 -18.14
C LEU A 183 -23.27 -8.50 -18.14
N LEU A 184 -24.35 -8.50 -18.92
CA LEU A 184 -25.25 -9.66 -19.01
C LEU A 184 -24.57 -10.88 -19.62
N ALA A 185 -23.75 -10.66 -20.67
CA ALA A 185 -23.00 -11.74 -21.32
C ALA A 185 -21.97 -12.36 -20.36
N SER A 186 -21.30 -11.55 -19.54
CA SER A 186 -20.33 -12.04 -18.53
C SER A 186 -20.99 -12.99 -17.50
N GLU A 187 -22.26 -12.80 -17.23
CA GLU A 187 -23.04 -13.67 -16.33
C GLU A 187 -23.76 -14.82 -17.05
N GLY A 188 -23.65 -14.90 -18.39
CA GLY A 188 -24.37 -15.90 -19.19
C GLY A 188 -25.87 -15.62 -19.31
N VAL A 189 -26.28 -14.37 -19.07
CA VAL A 189 -27.69 -13.97 -19.12
C VAL A 189 -28.08 -13.57 -20.55
N THR A 190 -29.07 -14.26 -21.07
CA THR A 190 -29.65 -14.01 -22.40
C THR A 190 -30.72 -12.92 -22.33
N THR A 191 -30.75 -12.05 -23.34
CA THR A 191 -31.79 -11.03 -23.50
C THR A 191 -32.75 -11.41 -24.60
N LEU A 192 -34.03 -11.25 -24.33
CA LEU A 192 -35.11 -11.49 -25.29
C LEU A 192 -36.09 -10.33 -25.29
N ILE A 193 -36.30 -9.72 -26.45
CA ILE A 193 -37.42 -8.77 -26.67
C ILE A 193 -38.68 -9.56 -26.93
N ASP A 194 -39.68 -9.42 -26.08
CA ASP A 194 -40.93 -10.11 -26.14
C ASP A 194 -42.08 -9.12 -26.13
N GLU A 195 -43.18 -9.47 -26.85
CA GLU A 195 -44.36 -8.64 -26.79
C GLU A 195 -45.18 -8.91 -25.51
N THR A 196 -45.64 -7.86 -24.86
CA THR A 196 -46.56 -8.02 -23.71
C THR A 196 -47.85 -8.70 -24.15
N GLN A 197 -48.30 -8.40 -25.38
CA GLN A 197 -49.49 -8.93 -25.97
C GLN A 197 -49.18 -9.41 -27.37
N LEU A 198 -48.90 -10.71 -27.52
CA LEU A 198 -48.59 -11.34 -28.80
C LEU A 198 -49.81 -11.48 -29.71
N LYS A 199 -51.00 -11.70 -29.12
CA LYS A 199 -52.27 -11.71 -29.82
C LYS A 199 -53.10 -10.52 -29.45
N VAL A 200 -53.76 -9.94 -30.41
CA VAL A 200 -54.73 -8.85 -30.23
C VAL A 200 -56.09 -9.28 -30.71
N SER A 201 -57.17 -8.82 -30.07
CA SER A 201 -58.51 -9.21 -30.36
C SER A 201 -59.06 -8.45 -31.57
N TYR A 202 -58.56 -7.27 -31.82
CA TYR A 202 -58.95 -6.41 -32.96
C TYR A 202 -57.74 -5.50 -33.34
N PHE A 203 -57.69 -5.09 -34.59
CA PHE A 203 -56.72 -4.09 -35.04
C PHE A 203 -57.05 -2.73 -34.39
N ASN A 204 -56.02 -1.95 -34.08
CA ASN A 204 -56.04 -0.73 -33.28
C ASN A 204 -56.14 -0.92 -31.75
N GLU A 205 -55.96 -2.09 -31.22
CA GLU A 205 -55.80 -2.28 -29.81
C GLU A 205 -54.52 -1.55 -29.34
N GLN A 206 -54.59 -0.89 -28.17
CA GLN A 206 -53.50 -0.02 -27.68
C GLN A 206 -52.14 -0.73 -27.69
N ILE A 207 -51.13 -0.03 -28.20
CA ILE A 207 -49.76 -0.52 -28.20
C ILE A 207 -49.26 -0.60 -26.76
N GLN A 208 -49.03 -1.83 -26.26
CA GLN A 208 -48.45 -2.08 -24.94
C GLN A 208 -46.91 -1.93 -25.00
N PRO A 209 -46.25 -1.69 -23.87
CA PRO A 209 -44.79 -1.76 -23.81
C PRO A 209 -44.33 -3.19 -24.14
N GLN A 210 -43.24 -3.31 -24.87
CA GLN A 210 -42.52 -4.59 -25.00
C GLN A 210 -41.86 -4.97 -23.66
N LYS A 211 -41.45 -6.24 -23.54
CA LYS A 211 -40.74 -6.78 -22.41
C LYS A 211 -39.31 -7.12 -22.81
N LEU A 212 -38.36 -6.59 -22.08
CA LEU A 212 -37.00 -7.12 -22.07
C LEU A 212 -36.94 -8.24 -21.03
N ARG A 213 -36.99 -9.49 -21.50
CA ARG A 213 -36.88 -10.67 -20.65
C ARG A 213 -35.42 -11.04 -20.49
N LEU A 214 -34.99 -11.25 -19.25
CA LEU A 214 -33.66 -11.76 -18.89
C LEU A 214 -33.82 -13.25 -18.56
N ILE A 215 -33.01 -14.11 -19.21
CA ILE A 215 -33.11 -15.56 -19.11
C ILE A 215 -31.73 -16.15 -18.90
N ASP A 216 -31.57 -16.99 -17.89
CA ASP A 216 -30.32 -17.67 -17.55
C ASP A 216 -30.40 -19.19 -17.57
N ASP A 217 -31.60 -19.74 -17.87
CA ASP A 217 -31.83 -21.16 -17.97
C ASP A 217 -32.87 -21.48 -19.07
N ASN A 218 -32.63 -22.55 -19.87
CA ASN A 218 -33.48 -22.94 -20.98
C ASN A 218 -34.89 -23.35 -20.56
N THR A 219 -35.08 -23.75 -19.31
CA THR A 219 -36.44 -24.12 -18.81
C THR A 219 -37.39 -22.94 -18.78
N GLN A 220 -36.85 -21.71 -18.79
CA GLN A 220 -37.62 -20.48 -18.75
C GLN A 220 -38.15 -20.01 -20.11
N TYR A 221 -37.73 -20.66 -21.21
CA TYR A 221 -38.31 -20.42 -22.52
C TYR A 221 -39.68 -21.04 -22.62
N LYS A 222 -40.66 -20.28 -23.11
CA LYS A 222 -42.05 -20.69 -23.21
C LYS A 222 -42.30 -21.48 -24.51
N SER A 223 -43.31 -22.34 -24.52
CA SER A 223 -43.77 -22.96 -25.76
C SER A 223 -44.55 -21.95 -26.61
N LEU A 224 -44.43 -22.06 -27.92
CA LEU A 224 -45.41 -21.42 -28.83
C LEU A 224 -46.79 -21.87 -28.46
N GLU A 225 -47.80 -21.01 -28.66
CA GLU A 225 -49.19 -21.42 -28.45
C GLU A 225 -49.62 -22.56 -29.37
N ARG A 226 -49.09 -22.54 -30.60
CA ARG A 226 -49.28 -23.63 -31.57
C ARG A 226 -48.30 -24.80 -31.24
N ARG A 227 -48.02 -25.18 -30.13
CA ARG A 227 -47.09 -26.21 -29.63
C ARG A 227 -46.46 -27.14 -30.66
N ILE A 228 -47.24 -27.56 -31.72
CA ILE A 228 -46.81 -28.48 -32.76
C ILE A 228 -46.83 -27.78 -34.10
N ILE A 229 -45.76 -27.88 -34.85
CA ILE A 229 -45.64 -27.40 -36.24
C ILE A 229 -45.40 -28.63 -37.13
N ARG A 230 -46.11 -28.71 -38.23
CA ARG A 230 -45.99 -29.81 -39.22
C ARG A 230 -44.83 -29.51 -40.16
N PHE A 231 -44.13 -30.54 -40.59
CA PHE A 231 -43.24 -30.51 -41.72
C PHE A 231 -43.98 -30.90 -43.00
N HIS A 232 -43.99 -30.04 -43.99
CA HIS A 232 -44.62 -30.33 -45.28
C HIS A 232 -43.84 -29.68 -46.42
N ARG A 233 -43.32 -30.46 -47.36
CA ARG A 233 -42.49 -30.01 -48.46
C ARG A 233 -43.13 -29.08 -49.49
N SER A 234 -44.46 -29.16 -49.69
CA SER A 234 -45.16 -28.39 -50.68
C SER A 234 -46.15 -27.42 -50.06
N SER A 235 -45.92 -26.14 -50.16
CA SER A 235 -46.82 -25.09 -49.67
C SER A 235 -48.04 -24.82 -50.56
N ALA A 236 -48.06 -25.33 -51.79
CA ALA A 236 -49.11 -25.04 -52.73
C ALA A 236 -50.41 -25.78 -52.39
N VAL A 237 -50.36 -26.86 -51.64
CA VAL A 237 -51.53 -27.71 -51.28
C VAL A 237 -51.88 -27.58 -49.79
N GLU A 238 -51.03 -26.99 -49.00
CA GLU A 238 -51.17 -26.88 -47.56
C GLU A 238 -52.00 -25.64 -47.19
N GLN A 239 -53.02 -25.80 -46.39
CA GLN A 239 -53.88 -24.72 -45.88
C GLN A 239 -53.39 -24.13 -44.56
N GLN A 240 -52.55 -24.88 -43.88
CA GLN A 240 -51.93 -24.45 -42.60
C GLN A 240 -50.51 -23.98 -42.78
N ASP A 241 -50.05 -23.03 -41.90
CA ASP A 241 -48.64 -22.62 -41.83
C ASP A 241 -47.74 -23.76 -41.36
N THR A 242 -46.69 -24.08 -42.11
CA THR A 242 -45.80 -25.25 -41.91
C THR A 242 -44.32 -24.90 -42.05
N ILE A 243 -43.46 -25.84 -41.65
CA ILE A 243 -42.04 -25.82 -42.02
C ILE A 243 -41.90 -26.60 -43.34
N THR A 244 -41.39 -25.95 -44.37
CA THR A 244 -41.26 -26.50 -45.74
C THR A 244 -39.87 -27.07 -46.04
N ALA A 245 -38.85 -26.61 -45.36
CA ALA A 245 -37.49 -27.14 -45.44
C ALA A 245 -36.81 -27.08 -44.08
N LEU A 246 -35.97 -28.08 -43.79
CA LEU A 246 -35.16 -28.16 -42.60
C LEU A 246 -33.74 -28.61 -42.97
N THR A 247 -32.78 -27.79 -42.74
CA THR A 247 -31.37 -28.07 -43.02
C THR A 247 -30.59 -28.13 -41.71
N GLY A 248 -29.84 -29.19 -41.49
CA GLY A 248 -28.93 -29.29 -40.34
C GLY A 248 -27.61 -28.57 -40.61
N LEU A 249 -27.27 -27.69 -39.73
CA LEU A 249 -25.97 -26.99 -39.74
C LEU A 249 -25.06 -27.64 -38.71
N ARG A 250 -23.82 -27.85 -39.07
CA ARG A 250 -22.75 -28.32 -38.17
C ARG A 250 -21.53 -27.44 -38.36
N SER A 251 -20.98 -26.97 -37.26
CA SER A 251 -19.79 -26.13 -37.25
C SER A 251 -18.71 -26.73 -36.35
N LEU A 252 -17.47 -26.71 -36.80
CA LEU A 252 -16.34 -27.09 -35.97
C LEU A 252 -16.15 -26.00 -34.91
N GLN A 253 -16.09 -26.40 -33.65
CA GLN A 253 -15.90 -25.54 -32.52
C GLN A 253 -14.82 -26.12 -31.57
N PRO A 254 -14.27 -25.40 -30.65
CA PRO A 254 -13.40 -25.93 -29.60
C PRO A 254 -14.04 -27.12 -28.87
N THR A 255 -13.22 -28.09 -28.50
CA THR A 255 -13.68 -29.31 -27.79
C THR A 255 -13.49 -29.24 -26.29
N SER A 256 -12.63 -28.32 -25.85
CA SER A 256 -12.38 -28.04 -24.42
C SER A 256 -12.13 -26.57 -24.19
N VAL A 257 -12.43 -26.13 -22.99
CA VAL A 257 -12.17 -24.75 -22.50
C VAL A 257 -11.40 -24.85 -21.19
N HIS A 258 -10.33 -24.09 -21.09
CA HIS A 258 -9.52 -23.93 -19.89
C HIS A 258 -9.44 -22.46 -19.53
N ILE A 259 -9.74 -22.11 -18.27
CA ILE A 259 -9.71 -20.73 -17.78
C ILE A 259 -8.75 -20.65 -16.63
N GLN A 260 -7.92 -19.61 -16.63
CA GLN A 260 -6.97 -19.31 -15.56
C GLN A 260 -7.16 -17.89 -15.05
N ARG A 261 -7.03 -17.70 -13.74
CA ARG A 261 -7.10 -16.42 -13.06
C ARG A 261 -6.11 -16.37 -11.89
N TRP A 262 -5.34 -15.28 -11.76
CA TRP A 262 -4.45 -15.09 -10.62
C TRP A 262 -5.24 -14.74 -9.35
N GLN A 263 -4.95 -15.45 -8.27
CA GLN A 263 -5.45 -15.19 -6.92
C GLN A 263 -4.35 -14.55 -6.07
N ALA A 264 -4.46 -13.25 -5.83
CA ALA A 264 -3.44 -12.49 -5.11
C ALA A 264 -3.30 -12.90 -3.64
N ASP A 265 -4.39 -13.34 -3.00
CA ASP A 265 -4.39 -13.74 -1.59
C ASP A 265 -3.69 -15.08 -1.34
N MET A 266 -3.87 -16.01 -2.27
CA MET A 266 -3.29 -17.35 -2.16
C MET A 266 -1.94 -17.46 -2.84
N LEU A 267 -1.52 -16.43 -3.60
CA LEU A 267 -0.34 -16.42 -4.45
C LEU A 267 -0.30 -17.63 -5.40
N ASP A 268 -1.47 -17.97 -5.97
CA ASP A 268 -1.66 -19.14 -6.80
C ASP A 268 -2.57 -18.84 -8.00
N ILE A 269 -2.68 -19.78 -8.91
CA ILE A 269 -3.56 -19.70 -10.08
C ILE A 269 -4.81 -20.50 -9.79
N GLU A 270 -5.97 -19.85 -9.89
CA GLU A 270 -7.25 -20.52 -9.93
C GLU A 270 -7.53 -21.00 -11.34
N GLU A 271 -7.90 -22.26 -11.48
CA GLU A 271 -8.15 -22.89 -12.78
C GLU A 271 -9.54 -23.50 -12.86
N GLY A 272 -10.16 -23.36 -14.04
CA GLY A 272 -11.39 -24.03 -14.38
C GLY A 272 -11.22 -24.75 -15.73
N ALA A 273 -11.54 -26.01 -15.81
CA ALA A 273 -11.49 -26.78 -17.04
C ALA A 273 -12.82 -27.48 -17.32
N GLY A 274 -13.24 -27.48 -18.57
CA GLY A 274 -14.46 -28.12 -18.98
C GLY A 274 -14.42 -28.61 -20.42
N ASN A 275 -15.18 -29.66 -20.66
CA ASN A 275 -15.35 -30.21 -22.00
C ASN A 275 -16.65 -29.67 -22.64
N VAL A 276 -16.56 -29.30 -23.91
CA VAL A 276 -17.73 -28.95 -24.70
C VAL A 276 -18.58 -30.20 -24.95
N LEU A 277 -19.83 -30.15 -24.57
CA LEU A 277 -20.75 -31.33 -24.57
C LEU A 277 -21.08 -31.93 -25.94
N SER A 278 -20.56 -31.40 -27.03
CA SER A 278 -20.80 -31.86 -28.38
C SER A 278 -19.77 -32.88 -28.85
N LYS A 279 -20.22 -33.99 -29.43
CA LYS A 279 -19.37 -35.00 -30.05
C LYS A 279 -19.32 -34.79 -31.56
N TYR A 280 -18.12 -34.62 -32.12
CA TYR A 280 -17.92 -34.46 -33.56
C TYR A 280 -17.84 -35.80 -34.31
N GLN A 281 -17.19 -36.77 -33.68
CA GLN A 281 -17.01 -38.11 -34.23
C GLN A 281 -17.41 -39.16 -33.22
N GLN A 282 -17.73 -40.37 -33.70
CA GLN A 282 -18.27 -41.43 -32.86
C GLN A 282 -17.51 -42.73 -33.05
N SER A 283 -16.24 -42.71 -33.29
CA SER A 283 -15.40 -43.90 -33.31
C SER A 283 -14.30 -43.76 -32.24
N GLU A 284 -13.79 -44.90 -31.76
CA GLU A 284 -12.77 -44.94 -30.71
C GLU A 284 -11.51 -44.16 -31.03
N ASN A 285 -11.21 -43.94 -32.30
CA ASN A 285 -10.00 -43.24 -32.75
C ASN A 285 -10.22 -41.77 -33.12
N TYR A 286 -11.43 -41.26 -33.06
CA TYR A 286 -11.78 -39.90 -33.51
C TYR A 286 -12.87 -39.29 -32.62
N ASP A 287 -12.52 -39.02 -31.39
CA ASP A 287 -13.36 -38.29 -30.42
C ASP A 287 -12.96 -36.82 -30.33
N ASN A 288 -13.61 -36.10 -29.45
CA ASN A 288 -13.28 -34.69 -29.19
C ASN A 288 -11.84 -34.51 -28.71
N ALA A 289 -11.29 -35.40 -27.90
CA ALA A 289 -9.94 -35.34 -27.40
C ALA A 289 -8.90 -35.49 -28.52
N SER A 290 -9.18 -36.36 -29.53
CA SER A 290 -8.29 -36.55 -30.68
C SER A 290 -8.21 -35.31 -31.59
N LEU A 291 -9.21 -34.43 -31.56
CA LEU A 291 -9.19 -33.16 -32.29
C LEU A 291 -8.25 -32.14 -31.64
N GLY A 292 -8.06 -32.20 -30.32
CA GLY A 292 -7.15 -31.32 -29.56
C GLY A 292 -7.47 -29.82 -29.70
N LEU A 293 -8.75 -29.46 -29.88
CA LEU A 293 -9.15 -28.06 -30.06
C LEU A 293 -9.48 -27.44 -28.71
N GLU A 294 -8.46 -26.94 -28.04
CA GLU A 294 -8.56 -26.31 -26.74
C GLU A 294 -8.54 -24.79 -26.85
N GLN A 295 -9.37 -24.14 -26.06
CA GLN A 295 -9.36 -22.69 -25.82
C GLN A 295 -8.86 -22.43 -24.41
N VAL A 296 -7.69 -21.78 -24.29
CA VAL A 296 -7.14 -21.34 -23.01
C VAL A 296 -7.34 -19.86 -22.87
N TRP A 297 -8.01 -19.46 -21.81
CA TRP A 297 -8.31 -18.07 -21.51
C TRP A 297 -7.68 -17.65 -20.19
N GLN A 298 -6.96 -16.55 -20.21
CA GLN A 298 -6.48 -15.88 -19.02
C GLN A 298 -7.40 -14.70 -18.71
N PHE A 299 -7.93 -14.66 -17.49
CA PHE A 299 -8.75 -13.56 -17.01
C PHE A 299 -7.96 -12.65 -16.09
N SER A 300 -8.45 -11.44 -15.92
CA SER A 300 -7.90 -10.45 -14.99
C SER A 300 -7.82 -11.04 -13.57
N PRO A 301 -6.86 -10.57 -12.74
CA PRO A 301 -6.78 -10.98 -11.35
C PRO A 301 -8.11 -10.81 -10.62
N ALA A 302 -8.41 -11.71 -9.71
CA ALA A 302 -9.58 -11.60 -8.86
C ALA A 302 -9.48 -10.38 -7.93
N TRP A 303 -10.61 -9.75 -7.63
CA TRP A 303 -10.70 -8.88 -6.47
C TRP A 303 -10.58 -9.73 -5.19
N THR A 304 -10.00 -9.16 -4.12
CA THR A 304 -9.93 -9.83 -2.83
C THR A 304 -11.29 -10.36 -2.37
N GLN A 305 -12.34 -9.58 -2.57
CA GLN A 305 -13.73 -9.93 -2.25
C GLN A 305 -14.31 -11.06 -3.12
N ASP A 306 -13.75 -11.32 -4.31
CA ASP A 306 -14.15 -12.45 -5.15
C ASP A 306 -13.66 -13.79 -4.57
N LEU A 307 -12.75 -13.77 -3.63
CA LEU A 307 -11.97 -14.91 -3.18
C LEU A 307 -12.40 -15.47 -1.83
N ASN A 308 -13.60 -15.22 -1.38
CA ASN A 308 -14.02 -15.76 -0.09
C ASN A 308 -13.21 -15.21 1.11
N GLY A 309 -12.74 -13.99 0.99
CA GLY A 309 -11.99 -13.33 2.05
C GLY A 309 -12.84 -12.92 3.25
N GLU A 310 -12.63 -11.75 3.75
CA GLU A 310 -13.27 -11.20 4.95
C GLU A 310 -14.81 -11.15 4.87
N ASP A 311 -15.38 -11.06 3.66
CA ASP A 311 -16.83 -10.89 3.42
C ASP A 311 -17.62 -12.21 3.34
N GLY A 312 -16.97 -13.36 3.49
CA GLY A 312 -17.61 -14.66 3.46
C GLY A 312 -17.86 -15.23 2.05
N VAL A 313 -18.71 -16.23 1.98
CA VAL A 313 -19.05 -16.93 0.73
C VAL A 313 -20.00 -16.08 -0.11
N THR A 314 -19.65 -15.83 -1.38
CA THR A 314 -20.52 -15.14 -2.34
C THR A 314 -21.73 -16.02 -2.72
N PRO A 315 -22.81 -15.45 -3.32
CA PRO A 315 -23.95 -16.23 -3.78
C PRO A 315 -23.60 -17.37 -4.75
N SER A 316 -22.56 -17.23 -5.56
CA SER A 316 -22.07 -18.30 -6.44
C SER A 316 -21.24 -19.36 -5.72
N GLY A 317 -20.95 -19.19 -4.43
CA GLY A 317 -20.00 -20.03 -3.69
C GLY A 317 -18.56 -19.83 -4.12
N ASN A 318 -18.24 -18.64 -4.66
CA ASN A 318 -16.95 -18.26 -5.20
C ASN A 318 -16.49 -19.07 -6.44
N ASN A 319 -17.43 -19.66 -7.16
CA ASN A 319 -17.17 -20.47 -8.34
C ASN A 319 -17.23 -19.68 -9.66
N GLN A 320 -16.74 -18.44 -9.67
CA GLN A 320 -16.84 -17.58 -10.85
C GLN A 320 -16.07 -18.12 -12.06
N VAL A 321 -14.89 -18.67 -11.84
CA VAL A 321 -14.07 -19.27 -12.91
C VAL A 321 -14.80 -20.46 -13.53
N GLU A 322 -15.42 -21.30 -12.71
CA GLU A 322 -16.22 -22.45 -13.18
C GLU A 322 -17.45 -22.00 -13.97
N ARG A 323 -18.13 -20.93 -13.52
CA ARG A 323 -19.28 -20.34 -14.25
C ARG A 323 -18.88 -19.78 -15.61
N PHE A 324 -17.76 -19.07 -15.70
CA PHE A 324 -17.23 -18.60 -16.98
C PHE A 324 -16.87 -19.74 -17.90
N ASN A 325 -16.24 -20.78 -17.35
CA ASN A 325 -15.93 -21.98 -18.10
C ASN A 325 -17.18 -22.65 -18.65
N GLN A 326 -18.18 -22.82 -17.81
CA GLN A 326 -19.46 -23.41 -18.22
C GLN A 326 -20.16 -22.58 -19.31
N ASN A 327 -20.23 -21.24 -19.14
CA ASN A 327 -20.86 -20.36 -20.12
C ASN A 327 -20.16 -20.43 -21.48
N LEU A 328 -18.81 -20.45 -21.50
CA LEU A 328 -18.05 -20.59 -22.74
C LEU A 328 -18.21 -21.96 -23.37
N SER A 329 -18.20 -23.01 -22.57
CA SER A 329 -18.48 -24.40 -23.06
C SER A 329 -19.86 -24.52 -23.65
N ASP A 330 -20.88 -23.96 -23.00
CA ASP A 330 -22.26 -23.93 -23.50
C ASP A 330 -22.39 -23.10 -24.77
N TYR A 331 -21.70 -21.97 -24.87
CA TYR A 331 -21.68 -21.17 -26.10
C TYR A 331 -21.11 -21.95 -27.29
N TYR A 332 -19.98 -22.63 -27.11
CA TYR A 332 -19.43 -23.48 -28.17
C TYR A 332 -20.32 -24.67 -28.49
N ALA A 333 -20.94 -25.28 -27.50
CA ALA A 333 -21.93 -26.35 -27.72
C ALA A 333 -23.14 -25.86 -28.53
N LEU A 334 -23.62 -24.64 -28.23
CA LEU A 334 -24.70 -23.98 -28.98
C LEU A 334 -24.34 -23.77 -30.45
N GLN A 335 -23.08 -23.41 -30.75
CA GLN A 335 -22.64 -23.16 -32.14
C GLN A 335 -22.37 -24.45 -32.94
N THR A 336 -22.16 -25.57 -32.26
CA THR A 336 -21.75 -26.83 -32.90
C THR A 336 -22.86 -27.42 -33.81
N LYS A 337 -24.10 -27.35 -33.33
CA LYS A 337 -25.24 -28.07 -34.00
C LYS A 337 -26.48 -27.20 -33.98
N GLN A 338 -26.80 -26.62 -35.11
CA GLN A 338 -27.98 -25.80 -35.32
C GLN A 338 -28.80 -26.32 -36.50
N PHE A 339 -29.97 -25.76 -36.73
CA PHE A 339 -30.84 -26.06 -37.86
C PHE A 339 -31.37 -24.76 -38.46
N ILE A 340 -31.45 -24.74 -39.79
CA ILE A 340 -32.09 -23.66 -40.52
C ILE A 340 -33.39 -24.22 -41.10
N ALA A 341 -34.50 -23.58 -40.78
CA ALA A 341 -35.82 -23.94 -41.33
C ALA A 341 -36.37 -22.83 -42.19
N ILE A 342 -36.93 -23.19 -43.35
CA ILE A 342 -37.81 -22.32 -44.14
C ILE A 342 -39.24 -22.64 -43.74
N SER A 343 -39.99 -21.60 -43.44
CA SER A 343 -41.31 -21.74 -42.83
C SER A 343 -42.30 -20.67 -43.34
N THR A 344 -43.56 -21.01 -43.32
CA THR A 344 -44.67 -20.09 -43.54
C THR A 344 -45.37 -19.69 -42.24
N VAL A 345 -44.90 -20.13 -41.08
CA VAL A 345 -45.52 -19.91 -39.77
C VAL A 345 -45.41 -18.46 -39.36
N ARG A 346 -46.52 -17.70 -39.54
CA ARG A 346 -46.56 -16.24 -39.27
C ARG A 346 -46.40 -15.89 -37.78
N ASP A 347 -46.95 -16.74 -36.90
CA ASP A 347 -46.86 -16.63 -35.44
C ASP A 347 -45.65 -17.33 -34.81
N ALA A 348 -44.60 -17.66 -35.61
CA ALA A 348 -43.32 -18.09 -35.10
C ALA A 348 -42.64 -16.95 -34.35
N GLN A 349 -42.41 -17.16 -33.05
CA GLN A 349 -41.82 -16.12 -32.16
C GLN A 349 -40.47 -16.57 -31.67
N VAL A 350 -39.47 -15.69 -31.74
CA VAL A 350 -38.12 -15.91 -31.19
C VAL A 350 -38.20 -16.06 -29.68
N GLY A 351 -37.40 -16.96 -29.11
CA GLY A 351 -37.40 -17.28 -27.68
C GLY A 351 -38.55 -18.19 -27.26
N TYR A 352 -39.23 -18.79 -28.20
CA TYR A 352 -40.25 -19.78 -27.96
C TYR A 352 -39.90 -21.11 -28.62
N TYR A 353 -40.27 -22.22 -27.99
CA TYR A 353 -40.05 -23.55 -28.54
C TYR A 353 -41.34 -24.22 -29.07
N PHE A 354 -41.17 -25.14 -30.01
CA PHE A 354 -42.21 -25.94 -30.58
C PHE A 354 -41.75 -27.38 -30.81
N GLU A 355 -42.66 -28.30 -31.01
CA GLU A 355 -42.42 -29.68 -31.45
C GLU A 355 -42.65 -29.79 -32.95
N LEU A 356 -41.68 -30.36 -33.68
CA LEU A 356 -41.78 -30.61 -35.11
C LEU A 356 -42.33 -32.04 -35.37
N ASN A 357 -43.44 -32.16 -36.11
CA ASN A 357 -44.03 -33.43 -36.46
C ASN A 357 -44.11 -33.64 -37.98
N GLN A 358 -44.27 -34.87 -38.38
CA GLN A 358 -44.35 -35.30 -39.77
C GLN A 358 -43.07 -35.13 -40.58
N HIS A 359 -41.95 -35.10 -39.88
CA HIS A 359 -40.64 -35.10 -40.52
C HIS A 359 -40.08 -36.53 -40.63
N PRO A 360 -39.71 -37.02 -41.80
CA PRO A 360 -39.43 -38.43 -42.06
C PRO A 360 -38.35 -39.01 -41.10
N ASN A 361 -37.33 -38.24 -40.75
CA ASN A 361 -36.24 -38.72 -39.95
C ASN A 361 -36.35 -38.35 -38.45
N LEU A 362 -37.11 -37.28 -38.13
CA LEU A 362 -37.21 -36.83 -36.76
C LEU A 362 -38.32 -37.50 -35.98
N ASP A 363 -39.41 -37.94 -36.67
CA ASP A 363 -40.51 -38.65 -36.02
C ASP A 363 -40.06 -39.97 -35.41
N LEU A 364 -38.94 -40.52 -35.86
CA LEU A 364 -38.29 -41.73 -35.32
C LEU A 364 -37.54 -41.52 -34.02
N LYS A 365 -37.40 -40.24 -33.61
CA LYS A 365 -36.64 -39.84 -32.39
C LYS A 365 -37.60 -39.53 -31.24
N ASP A 366 -37.00 -39.45 -30.02
CA ASP A 366 -37.74 -39.07 -28.83
C ASP A 366 -38.31 -37.65 -28.95
N VAL A 367 -39.37 -37.37 -28.20
CA VAL A 367 -40.08 -36.07 -28.21
C VAL A 367 -39.11 -34.92 -27.87
N ALA A 368 -38.19 -35.14 -26.93
CA ALA A 368 -37.18 -34.14 -26.55
C ALA A 368 -36.29 -33.75 -27.73
N ASP A 369 -35.98 -34.68 -28.60
CA ASP A 369 -35.18 -34.47 -29.82
C ASP A 369 -35.96 -33.77 -30.96
N ARG A 370 -37.26 -33.63 -30.85
CA ARG A 370 -38.14 -32.94 -31.81
C ARG A 370 -38.53 -31.53 -31.33
N GLN A 371 -38.18 -31.17 -30.11
CA GLN A 371 -38.39 -29.81 -29.58
C GLN A 371 -37.29 -28.85 -30.00
N PHE A 372 -37.71 -27.78 -30.66
CA PHE A 372 -36.82 -26.74 -31.18
C PHE A 372 -37.15 -25.37 -30.60
N LEU A 373 -36.13 -24.67 -30.10
CA LEU A 373 -36.22 -23.29 -29.70
C LEU A 373 -35.82 -22.40 -30.90
N ILE A 374 -36.60 -21.35 -31.15
CA ILE A 374 -36.31 -20.39 -32.21
C ILE A 374 -35.32 -19.36 -31.67
N ILE A 375 -34.06 -19.38 -32.18
CA ILE A 375 -32.99 -18.49 -31.79
C ILE A 375 -33.05 -17.18 -32.58
N SER A 376 -33.31 -17.29 -33.87
CA SER A 376 -33.41 -16.15 -34.76
C SER A 376 -34.48 -16.39 -35.84
N LYS A 377 -35.13 -15.32 -36.27
CA LYS A 377 -36.12 -15.27 -37.33
C LYS A 377 -35.79 -14.13 -38.27
N THR A 378 -35.60 -14.46 -39.55
CA THR A 378 -35.60 -13.49 -40.65
C THR A 378 -36.89 -13.73 -41.44
N PHE A 379 -37.66 -12.71 -41.76
CA PHE A 379 -38.93 -12.85 -42.40
C PHE A 379 -39.29 -11.68 -43.30
N TYR A 380 -40.19 -11.95 -44.24
CA TYR A 380 -40.95 -10.92 -44.91
C TYR A 380 -42.42 -11.28 -44.92
N HIS A 381 -43.27 -10.29 -44.93
CA HIS A 381 -44.69 -10.42 -45.14
C HIS A 381 -45.24 -9.24 -45.95
N GLN A 382 -45.95 -9.54 -47.05
CA GLN A 382 -46.50 -8.59 -48.01
C GLN A 382 -48.03 -8.56 -47.90
N ASN A 383 -48.59 -7.36 -47.88
CA ASN A 383 -50.02 -7.20 -47.81
C ASN A 383 -50.69 -7.60 -49.10
N ASN A 384 -51.98 -7.94 -49.03
CA ASN A 384 -52.82 -8.37 -50.12
C ASN A 384 -53.44 -7.18 -50.89
N LEU A 385 -52.65 -6.50 -51.74
CA LEU A 385 -53.16 -5.45 -52.61
C LEU A 385 -53.86 -6.04 -53.82
N PRO A 386 -54.82 -5.27 -54.45
CA PRO A 386 -55.26 -5.56 -55.79
C PRO A 386 -54.10 -5.67 -56.78
N LYS A 387 -54.20 -6.58 -57.78
CA LYS A 387 -53.11 -6.89 -58.70
C LYS A 387 -52.54 -5.65 -59.43
N ASP A 388 -53.37 -4.73 -59.87
CA ASP A 388 -52.95 -3.52 -60.56
C ASP A 388 -52.11 -2.59 -59.68
N LEU A 389 -52.46 -2.44 -58.39
CA LEU A 389 -51.70 -1.69 -57.42
C LEU A 389 -50.39 -2.43 -57.03
N THR A 390 -50.34 -3.72 -57.03
CA THR A 390 -49.14 -4.48 -56.73
C THR A 390 -48.02 -4.15 -57.69
N HIS A 391 -48.28 -4.19 -58.99
CA HIS A 391 -47.29 -3.87 -60.01
C HIS A 391 -46.80 -2.41 -59.91
N GLN A 392 -47.71 -1.48 -59.64
CA GLN A 392 -47.40 -0.07 -59.49
C GLN A 392 -46.45 0.17 -58.29
N VAL A 393 -46.75 -0.45 -57.16
CA VAL A 393 -45.94 -0.35 -55.95
C VAL A 393 -44.59 -1.04 -56.14
N GLU A 394 -44.52 -2.17 -56.81
CA GLU A 394 -43.27 -2.84 -57.12
C GLU A 394 -42.34 -1.96 -58.00
N ALA A 395 -42.91 -1.26 -58.99
CA ALA A 395 -42.18 -0.30 -59.80
C ALA A 395 -41.62 0.88 -58.94
N LEU A 396 -42.41 1.42 -58.04
CA LEU A 396 -41.97 2.48 -57.12
C LEU A 396 -40.86 2.00 -56.19
N ILE A 397 -40.92 0.76 -55.67
CA ILE A 397 -39.89 0.16 -54.82
C ILE A 397 -38.58 0.01 -55.60
N GLN A 398 -38.67 -0.49 -56.83
CA GLN A 398 -37.49 -0.67 -57.69
C GLN A 398 -36.85 0.72 -58.03
N GLN A 399 -37.68 1.72 -58.35
CA GLN A 399 -37.20 3.08 -58.58
C GLN A 399 -36.51 3.70 -57.36
N SER A 400 -36.91 3.32 -56.19
CA SER A 400 -36.30 3.78 -54.93
C SER A 400 -34.98 3.05 -54.57
N GLN A 401 -34.62 2.03 -55.35
CA GLN A 401 -33.40 1.21 -55.17
C GLN A 401 -33.28 0.57 -53.78
N TRP A 402 -34.39 0.28 -53.14
CA TRP A 402 -34.38 -0.33 -51.81
C TRP A 402 -34.17 -1.84 -51.94
N GLN A 403 -33.20 -2.36 -51.10
CA GLN A 403 -33.01 -3.79 -50.96
C GLN A 403 -34.10 -4.36 -50.06
N LEU A 404 -34.71 -5.45 -50.54
CA LEU A 404 -35.73 -6.16 -49.81
C LEU A 404 -35.22 -7.53 -49.33
N THR A 405 -35.71 -8.00 -48.21
CA THR A 405 -35.44 -9.36 -47.75
C THR A 405 -36.01 -10.35 -48.74
N HIS A 406 -35.18 -11.28 -49.20
CA HIS A 406 -35.59 -12.34 -50.09
C HIS A 406 -35.29 -13.70 -49.45
N ILE A 407 -36.31 -14.51 -49.27
CA ILE A 407 -36.19 -15.91 -48.80
C ILE A 407 -36.64 -16.80 -49.93
N THR A 408 -35.73 -17.64 -50.39
CA THR A 408 -36.05 -18.58 -51.49
C THR A 408 -37.05 -19.63 -51.02
N THR A 409 -38.21 -19.66 -51.68
CA THR A 409 -39.28 -20.58 -51.38
C THR A 409 -39.62 -21.38 -52.65
N ASN A 410 -40.31 -22.51 -52.49
CA ASN A 410 -40.77 -23.33 -53.63
C ASN A 410 -41.93 -22.73 -54.45
N ASN A 411 -42.47 -21.59 -53.98
CA ASN A 411 -43.55 -20.86 -54.66
C ASN A 411 -43.19 -19.40 -54.86
N SER A 412 -43.04 -18.99 -56.11
CA SER A 412 -42.68 -17.63 -56.51
C SER A 412 -43.75 -16.56 -56.21
N GLU A 413 -44.99 -16.96 -55.99
CA GLU A 413 -46.13 -16.09 -55.67
C GLU A 413 -46.35 -15.94 -54.13
N GLN A 414 -45.48 -16.53 -53.32
CA GLN A 414 -45.62 -16.53 -51.88
C GLN A 414 -45.42 -15.14 -51.28
N ARG A 415 -46.46 -14.61 -50.62
CA ARG A 415 -46.46 -13.27 -50.02
C ARG A 415 -45.75 -13.20 -48.68
N GLN A 416 -45.31 -14.32 -48.15
CA GLN A 416 -44.67 -14.39 -46.85
C GLN A 416 -43.73 -15.60 -46.74
N ALA A 417 -42.65 -15.44 -46.06
CA ALA A 417 -41.76 -16.53 -45.65
C ALA A 417 -40.92 -16.14 -44.43
N ASN A 418 -40.55 -17.17 -43.66
CA ASN A 418 -39.61 -17.05 -42.57
C ASN A 418 -38.44 -17.99 -42.78
N GLN A 419 -37.28 -17.52 -42.46
CA GLN A 419 -36.09 -18.33 -42.20
C GLN A 419 -35.85 -18.34 -40.72
N LEU A 420 -35.89 -19.50 -40.08
CA LEU A 420 -35.70 -19.69 -38.65
C LEU A 420 -34.34 -20.35 -38.38
N LEU A 421 -33.54 -19.78 -37.49
CA LEU A 421 -32.41 -20.48 -36.88
C LEU A 421 -32.93 -21.18 -35.61
N LEU A 422 -32.77 -22.48 -35.58
CA LEU A 422 -33.35 -23.34 -34.56
C LEU A 422 -32.24 -24.06 -33.78
N GLN A 423 -32.45 -24.19 -32.47
CA GLN A 423 -31.64 -25.02 -31.61
C GLN A 423 -32.52 -26.05 -30.90
N ARG A 424 -31.99 -27.21 -30.58
CA ARG A 424 -32.69 -28.14 -29.70
C ARG A 424 -32.90 -27.55 -28.32
N ARG A 425 -34.07 -27.71 -27.74
CA ARG A 425 -34.46 -27.13 -26.46
C ARG A 425 -33.52 -27.53 -25.31
N ASN A 426 -32.92 -28.71 -25.36
CA ASN A 426 -32.03 -29.25 -24.34
C ASN A 426 -30.57 -28.68 -24.41
N ILE A 427 -30.26 -27.88 -25.40
CA ILE A 427 -28.93 -27.22 -25.51
C ILE A 427 -29.07 -25.82 -24.91
N ALA A 428 -28.20 -25.50 -23.96
CA ALA A 428 -28.15 -24.21 -23.29
C ALA A 428 -27.95 -23.06 -24.31
N VAL A 429 -28.75 -22.02 -24.15
CA VAL A 429 -28.66 -20.81 -24.97
C VAL A 429 -28.03 -19.73 -24.10
N VAL A 430 -26.79 -19.39 -24.41
CA VAL A 430 -26.00 -18.39 -23.69
C VAL A 430 -25.45 -17.39 -24.70
N PRO A 431 -25.27 -16.12 -24.30
CA PRO A 431 -24.64 -15.11 -25.14
C PRO A 431 -23.13 -15.38 -25.29
N GLU A 432 -22.55 -14.89 -26.40
CA GLU A 432 -21.10 -14.84 -26.54
C GLU A 432 -20.51 -13.90 -25.49
N TYR A 433 -19.57 -14.38 -24.70
CA TYR A 433 -18.73 -13.51 -23.88
C TYR A 433 -17.26 -13.68 -24.27
N ASN A 434 -16.74 -12.69 -24.96
CA ASN A 434 -15.32 -12.59 -25.34
C ASN A 434 -14.77 -11.27 -24.77
N PRO A 435 -13.93 -11.31 -23.70
CA PRO A 435 -13.40 -10.10 -23.09
C PRO A 435 -12.60 -9.23 -24.07
N LEU A 436 -11.87 -9.82 -25.00
CA LEU A 436 -11.10 -9.08 -26.00
C LEU A 436 -11.95 -8.30 -27.01
N LYS A 437 -13.22 -8.73 -27.19
CA LYS A 437 -14.17 -8.10 -28.12
C LYS A 437 -15.15 -7.17 -27.41
N HIS A 438 -15.60 -7.53 -26.23
CA HIS A 438 -16.72 -6.86 -25.56
C HIS A 438 -16.29 -5.85 -24.49
N ARG A 439 -15.06 -5.94 -23.96
CA ARG A 439 -14.55 -4.92 -23.05
C ARG A 439 -14.17 -3.65 -23.82
N PRO A 440 -14.40 -2.46 -23.26
CA PRO A 440 -13.94 -1.22 -23.85
C PRO A 440 -12.40 -1.15 -23.84
N THR A 441 -11.81 -0.51 -24.84
CA THR A 441 -10.36 -0.26 -24.86
C THR A 441 -9.99 0.66 -23.70
N THR A 442 -9.03 0.21 -22.89
CA THR A 442 -8.54 0.95 -21.75
C THR A 442 -7.34 1.83 -22.10
N TYR A 443 -7.28 3.01 -21.51
CA TYR A 443 -6.15 3.94 -21.59
C TYR A 443 -5.81 4.40 -20.17
N PRO A 444 -4.53 4.74 -19.91
CA PRO A 444 -4.17 5.35 -18.64
C PRO A 444 -4.97 6.62 -18.38
N MET A 445 -5.47 6.77 -17.17
CA MET A 445 -6.30 7.92 -16.79
C MET A 445 -5.89 8.47 -15.43
N ARG A 446 -6.31 9.70 -15.15
CA ARG A 446 -6.09 10.33 -13.85
C ARG A 446 -7.20 9.99 -12.88
N ALA A 447 -6.81 9.82 -11.62
CA ALA A 447 -7.74 9.74 -10.51
C ALA A 447 -7.18 10.53 -9.32
N ARG A 448 -8.06 10.96 -8.42
CA ARG A 448 -7.69 11.60 -7.16
C ARG A 448 -7.73 10.58 -6.04
N VAL A 449 -6.71 10.55 -5.20
CA VAL A 449 -6.70 9.73 -3.99
C VAL A 449 -7.73 10.30 -3.00
N VAL A 450 -8.59 9.45 -2.47
CA VAL A 450 -9.66 9.81 -1.54
C VAL A 450 -9.61 8.97 -0.26
N GLY A 451 -10.31 9.43 0.75
CA GLY A 451 -10.43 8.75 2.04
C GLY A 451 -11.51 9.39 2.90
N PRO A 452 -11.75 8.86 4.10
CA PRO A 452 -12.66 9.46 5.08
C PRO A 452 -12.29 10.89 5.41
N SER A 453 -13.28 11.70 5.77
CA SER A 453 -13.05 13.10 6.14
C SER A 453 -12.05 13.24 7.27
N GLY A 454 -11.01 14.06 7.06
CA GLY A 454 -9.96 14.33 8.02
C GLY A 454 -8.79 13.34 8.00
N GLU A 455 -8.84 12.31 7.17
CA GLU A 455 -7.69 11.44 6.94
C GLU A 455 -6.76 11.99 5.86
N GLU A 456 -5.45 11.93 6.12
CA GLU A 456 -4.42 12.36 5.15
C GLU A 456 -3.81 11.17 4.39
N ILE A 457 -3.79 9.99 5.02
CA ILE A 457 -3.33 8.72 4.44
C ILE A 457 -4.37 7.67 4.77
N TYR A 458 -5.01 7.11 3.74
CA TYR A 458 -6.02 6.07 3.92
C TYR A 458 -5.66 4.86 3.07
N VAL A 459 -5.30 3.77 3.73
CA VAL A 459 -4.81 2.53 3.11
C VAL A 459 -5.27 1.32 3.91
N ASN A 460 -5.35 0.18 3.26
CA ASN A 460 -5.54 -1.11 3.93
C ASN A 460 -4.18 -1.77 4.26
N GLU A 461 -4.21 -2.99 4.79
CA GLU A 461 -3.02 -3.77 5.19
C GLU A 461 -2.04 -4.03 4.04
N ARG A 462 -2.53 -4.08 2.79
CA ARG A 462 -1.71 -4.28 1.59
C ARG A 462 -1.18 -2.99 0.99
N GLY A 463 -1.51 -1.84 1.57
CA GLY A 463 -1.13 -0.53 1.05
C GLY A 463 -1.94 -0.09 -0.17
N GLN A 464 -3.08 -0.73 -0.44
CA GLN A 464 -4.05 -0.30 -1.44
C GLN A 464 -4.72 1.00 -0.99
N ILE A 465 -5.19 1.77 -1.96
CA ILE A 465 -5.83 3.07 -1.74
C ILE A 465 -7.22 3.13 -2.35
N LYS A 466 -7.96 4.16 -1.99
CA LYS A 466 -9.23 4.52 -2.63
C LYS A 466 -9.02 5.72 -3.55
N VAL A 467 -9.73 5.76 -4.67
CA VAL A 467 -9.61 6.83 -5.66
C VAL A 467 -10.97 7.34 -6.14
N ASN A 468 -11.05 8.61 -6.49
CA ASN A 468 -12.15 9.19 -7.24
C ASN A 468 -11.70 9.38 -8.69
N PHE A 469 -12.46 8.84 -9.64
CA PHE A 469 -12.20 9.04 -11.07
C PHE A 469 -12.70 10.41 -11.53
N LEU A 470 -11.83 11.22 -12.13
CA LEU A 470 -12.12 12.64 -12.43
C LEU A 470 -13.23 12.86 -13.45
N PHE A 471 -13.73 11.82 -14.12
CA PHE A 471 -14.84 11.89 -15.05
C PHE A 471 -16.21 11.69 -14.38
N THR A 472 -16.27 11.29 -13.11
CA THR A 472 -17.54 11.00 -12.43
C THR A 472 -18.35 12.27 -12.19
N ARG A 473 -19.67 12.15 -12.36
CA ARG A 473 -20.65 13.24 -12.15
C ARG A 473 -21.64 12.81 -11.10
N HIS A 474 -21.94 13.68 -10.16
CA HIS A 474 -22.85 13.37 -9.04
C HIS A 474 -24.23 12.90 -9.53
N GLU A 475 -24.76 13.49 -10.59
CA GLU A 475 -26.06 13.11 -11.15
C GLU A 475 -26.14 11.68 -11.67
N ASP A 476 -24.99 11.04 -11.98
CA ASP A 476 -24.95 9.65 -12.47
C ASP A 476 -24.79 8.63 -11.34
N HIS A 477 -24.68 9.06 -10.07
CA HIS A 477 -24.41 8.21 -8.91
C HIS A 477 -25.45 8.36 -7.79
N GLN A 478 -26.64 8.91 -8.10
CA GLN A 478 -27.70 9.11 -7.08
C GLN A 478 -28.28 7.81 -6.52
N HIS A 479 -28.13 6.71 -7.26
CA HIS A 479 -28.67 5.39 -6.95
C HIS A 479 -28.06 4.74 -5.70
N ASP A 480 -26.88 5.17 -5.27
CA ASP A 480 -26.13 4.61 -4.14
C ASP A 480 -25.59 5.73 -3.23
N GLY A 481 -26.40 6.72 -2.93
CA GLY A 481 -25.99 7.84 -2.07
C GLY A 481 -24.81 8.64 -2.62
N GLY A 482 -24.55 8.55 -3.95
CA GLY A 482 -23.45 9.22 -4.62
C GLY A 482 -22.14 8.46 -4.63
N ALA A 483 -22.10 7.21 -4.14
CA ALA A 483 -20.89 6.37 -4.19
C ALA A 483 -20.29 6.34 -5.60
N GLY A 484 -19.01 6.69 -5.72
CA GLY A 484 -18.31 6.94 -6.99
C GLY A 484 -18.11 8.40 -7.35
N ALA A 485 -18.84 9.35 -6.69
CA ALA A 485 -18.76 10.78 -6.97
C ALA A 485 -18.88 11.66 -5.69
N ASN A 486 -18.57 11.11 -4.52
CA ASN A 486 -18.64 11.79 -3.22
C ASN A 486 -17.31 12.44 -2.81
N ASP A 487 -16.24 12.20 -3.55
CA ASP A 487 -14.86 12.60 -3.22
C ASP A 487 -14.39 12.06 -1.86
N ASN A 488 -14.78 10.82 -1.54
CA ASN A 488 -14.44 10.11 -0.30
C ASN A 488 -14.18 8.60 -0.54
N ASP A 489 -14.02 7.82 0.51
CA ASP A 489 -13.69 6.39 0.48
C ASP A 489 -14.79 5.48 -0.10
N THR A 490 -15.97 6.02 -0.43
CA THR A 490 -17.04 5.26 -1.10
C THR A 490 -16.89 5.25 -2.62
N ASP A 491 -15.93 5.98 -3.20
CA ASP A 491 -15.86 6.25 -4.64
C ASP A 491 -15.19 5.15 -5.46
N SER A 492 -14.47 4.25 -4.84
CA SER A 492 -13.89 3.08 -5.51
C SER A 492 -13.76 1.87 -4.60
N ALA A 493 -13.49 0.72 -5.17
CA ALA A 493 -12.89 -0.41 -4.46
C ALA A 493 -11.46 -0.07 -4.04
N TRP A 494 -10.82 -0.95 -3.27
CA TRP A 494 -9.40 -0.87 -2.99
C TRP A 494 -8.60 -1.07 -4.29
N VAL A 495 -7.66 -0.18 -4.56
CA VAL A 495 -6.87 -0.13 -5.79
C VAL A 495 -5.39 -0.34 -5.45
N ASP A 496 -4.75 -1.29 -6.11
CA ASP A 496 -3.33 -1.58 -5.93
C ASP A 496 -2.45 -0.39 -6.32
N VAL A 497 -1.33 -0.24 -5.62
CA VAL A 497 -0.31 0.77 -5.92
C VAL A 497 0.98 0.08 -6.35
N LEU A 498 1.35 0.23 -7.62
CA LEU A 498 2.61 -0.28 -8.13
C LEU A 498 3.79 0.38 -7.40
N THR A 499 4.67 -0.42 -6.83
CA THR A 499 5.87 0.03 -6.15
C THR A 499 7.12 -0.50 -6.87
N PRO A 500 8.25 0.24 -6.85
CA PRO A 500 9.48 -0.21 -7.51
C PRO A 500 10.08 -1.49 -6.92
N TRP A 501 9.76 -1.79 -5.67
CA TRP A 501 10.30 -2.95 -4.96
C TRP A 501 9.33 -3.35 -3.85
N ALA A 502 8.79 -4.57 -3.94
CA ALA A 502 7.87 -5.15 -2.99
C ALA A 502 8.31 -6.58 -2.64
N GLY A 503 8.47 -6.88 -1.35
CA GLY A 503 8.77 -8.19 -0.81
C GLY A 503 8.11 -8.36 0.55
N GLU A 504 8.16 -9.55 1.11
CA GLU A 504 7.57 -9.86 2.41
C GLU A 504 8.30 -9.10 3.53
N GLY A 505 7.68 -8.05 4.05
CA GLY A 505 8.23 -7.22 5.13
C GLY A 505 9.38 -6.30 4.72
N TYR A 506 9.74 -6.20 3.43
CA TYR A 506 10.81 -5.32 2.94
C TYR A 506 10.49 -4.74 1.55
N GLY A 507 11.16 -3.64 1.18
CA GLY A 507 10.97 -2.94 -0.08
C GLY A 507 10.82 -1.43 0.09
N VAL A 508 10.20 -0.77 -0.89
CA VAL A 508 9.94 0.67 -0.90
C VAL A 508 8.48 0.95 -0.54
N ARG A 509 8.23 1.81 0.44
CA ARG A 509 6.88 2.17 0.86
C ARG A 509 6.67 3.69 0.85
N PHE A 510 6.06 4.19 -0.23
CA PHE A 510 5.63 5.58 -0.39
C PHE A 510 4.13 5.62 -0.67
N LEU A 511 3.33 5.65 0.39
CA LEU A 511 1.87 5.64 0.29
C LEU A 511 1.34 6.94 -0.34
N PRO A 512 0.43 6.87 -1.31
CA PRO A 512 -0.27 8.05 -1.81
C PRO A 512 -1.12 8.69 -0.72
N ARG A 513 -1.19 10.03 -0.74
CA ARG A 513 -1.98 10.80 0.23
C ARG A 513 -3.30 11.27 -0.38
N VAL A 514 -4.29 11.40 0.47
CA VAL A 514 -5.60 11.93 0.08
C VAL A 514 -5.43 13.28 -0.62
N GLY A 515 -6.08 13.40 -1.77
CA GLY A 515 -6.00 14.55 -2.64
C GLY A 515 -4.84 14.49 -3.66
N GLU A 516 -3.88 13.57 -3.63
CA GLU A 516 -2.88 13.41 -4.69
C GLU A 516 -3.52 12.91 -5.99
N ILE A 517 -2.92 13.29 -7.13
CA ILE A 517 -3.33 12.80 -8.43
C ILE A 517 -2.44 11.63 -8.82
N VAL A 518 -3.08 10.52 -9.11
CA VAL A 518 -2.46 9.28 -9.54
C VAL A 518 -2.83 8.94 -10.97
N MET A 519 -1.94 8.20 -11.64
CA MET A 519 -2.22 7.58 -12.94
C MET A 519 -2.68 6.16 -12.72
N ILE A 520 -3.85 5.85 -13.25
CA ILE A 520 -4.47 4.52 -13.22
C ILE A 520 -4.22 3.82 -14.55
N SER A 521 -3.84 2.56 -14.49
CA SER A 521 -3.87 1.60 -15.58
C SER A 521 -4.79 0.44 -15.21
N PHE A 522 -4.89 -0.59 -16.05
CA PHE A 522 -5.86 -1.66 -15.88
C PHE A 522 -5.20 -3.03 -16.12
N SER A 523 -5.37 -3.94 -15.17
CA SER A 523 -4.82 -5.29 -15.24
C SER A 523 -5.45 -6.05 -16.41
N ASP A 524 -4.62 -6.60 -17.28
CA ASP A 524 -5.03 -7.34 -18.50
C ASP A 524 -6.01 -6.58 -19.40
N GLY A 525 -5.97 -5.24 -19.35
CA GLY A 525 -6.92 -4.40 -20.08
C GLY A 525 -8.36 -4.45 -19.55
N ASP A 526 -8.59 -4.99 -18.37
CA ASP A 526 -9.91 -5.06 -17.75
C ASP A 526 -10.26 -3.74 -17.07
N ILE A 527 -11.24 -3.04 -17.63
CA ILE A 527 -11.69 -1.75 -17.12
C ILE A 527 -12.17 -1.81 -15.65
N ASP A 528 -12.59 -2.97 -15.20
CA ASP A 528 -13.08 -3.19 -13.85
C ASP A 528 -11.93 -3.56 -12.87
N ARG A 529 -10.67 -3.59 -13.32
CA ARG A 529 -9.47 -3.92 -12.52
C ARG A 529 -8.41 -2.81 -12.57
N PRO A 530 -8.70 -1.62 -12.01
CA PRO A 530 -7.76 -0.49 -11.99
C PRO A 530 -6.61 -0.72 -11.02
N PHE A 531 -5.41 -0.21 -11.35
CA PHE A 531 -4.27 -0.11 -10.44
C PHE A 531 -3.45 1.15 -10.72
N VAL A 532 -2.79 1.66 -9.68
CA VAL A 532 -1.96 2.88 -9.76
C VAL A 532 -0.59 2.56 -10.31
N VAL A 533 -0.19 3.22 -11.40
CA VAL A 533 1.15 3.09 -12.02
C VAL A 533 2.10 4.21 -11.64
N GLY A 534 1.62 5.30 -11.06
CA GLY A 534 2.46 6.44 -10.68
C GLY A 534 1.67 7.65 -10.23
N ARG A 535 2.39 8.75 -9.98
CA ARG A 535 1.86 10.03 -9.51
C ARG A 535 2.26 11.15 -10.47
N ILE A 536 1.48 12.21 -10.52
CA ILE A 536 1.73 13.38 -11.37
C ILE A 536 1.63 14.65 -10.54
N HIS A 537 2.59 15.54 -10.78
CA HIS A 537 2.49 16.93 -10.33
C HIS A 537 1.68 17.73 -11.35
N GLU A 538 0.63 18.37 -10.90
CA GLU A 538 -0.20 19.24 -11.76
C GLU A 538 -0.96 20.30 -10.97
N GLY A 539 -1.33 21.38 -11.64
CA GLY A 539 -2.05 22.49 -11.02
C GLY A 539 -1.21 23.15 -9.92
N TYR A 540 -1.73 23.17 -8.71
CA TYR A 540 -1.05 23.72 -7.53
C TYR A 540 -0.17 22.70 -6.79
N ARG A 541 -0.03 21.48 -7.32
CA ARG A 541 0.82 20.45 -6.78
C ARG A 541 2.18 20.46 -7.47
N TYR A 542 3.04 21.33 -7.00
CA TYR A 542 4.36 21.53 -7.57
C TYR A 542 5.31 20.38 -7.19
N PRO A 543 6.37 20.14 -7.99
CA PRO A 543 7.46 19.24 -7.63
C PRO A 543 8.11 19.56 -6.28
N THR A 544 8.75 18.55 -5.71
CA THR A 544 9.42 18.62 -4.42
C THR A 544 10.30 19.85 -4.29
N LYS A 545 10.12 20.63 -3.22
CA LYS A 545 11.00 21.71 -2.80
C LYS A 545 11.87 21.21 -1.66
N PHE A 546 13.16 21.05 -1.91
CA PHE A 546 14.10 20.69 -0.86
C PHE A 546 14.35 21.89 0.04
N ASP A 547 14.44 21.65 1.36
CA ASP A 547 14.59 22.71 2.40
C ASP A 547 13.44 23.75 2.39
N ASP A 548 12.32 23.44 1.75
CA ASP A 548 11.17 24.33 1.50
C ASP A 548 11.52 25.61 0.72
N GLN A 549 12.64 25.61 0.02
CA GLN A 549 13.14 26.75 -0.74
C GLN A 549 13.26 26.44 -2.24
N GLY A 550 13.29 27.51 -3.03
CA GLY A 550 13.44 27.43 -4.48
C GLY A 550 12.25 26.76 -5.20
N LYS A 551 12.34 26.70 -6.49
CA LYS A 551 11.36 26.02 -7.37
C LYS A 551 12.04 25.60 -8.67
N LEU A 552 11.44 24.67 -9.36
CA LEU A 552 11.85 24.39 -10.75
C LEU A 552 11.49 25.57 -11.67
N PRO A 553 12.32 25.89 -12.68
CA PRO A 553 13.53 25.15 -13.09
C PRO A 553 14.79 25.53 -12.32
N ASP A 554 14.78 26.52 -11.42
CA ASP A 554 15.98 27.11 -10.80
C ASP A 554 16.75 26.09 -9.95
N THR A 555 16.06 25.16 -9.34
CA THR A 555 16.66 24.11 -8.49
C THR A 555 16.75 22.74 -9.17
N LYS A 556 16.82 22.69 -10.51
CA LYS A 556 16.84 21.45 -11.32
C LYS A 556 18.00 20.50 -11.05
N LYS A 557 19.06 20.98 -10.41
CA LYS A 557 20.24 20.20 -10.05
C LYS A 557 20.11 19.49 -8.70
N LEU A 558 19.00 19.75 -7.98
CA LEU A 558 18.67 19.04 -6.75
C LEU A 558 17.80 17.84 -7.07
N SER A 559 18.13 16.70 -6.48
CA SER A 559 17.33 15.45 -6.57
C SER A 559 17.23 14.79 -5.20
N GLY A 560 16.29 13.85 -5.07
CA GLY A 560 16.16 13.13 -3.81
C GLY A 560 14.71 12.81 -3.41
N ILE A 561 14.50 12.55 -2.14
CA ILE A 561 13.23 12.19 -1.53
C ILE A 561 12.94 13.16 -0.40
N LYS A 562 11.71 13.68 -0.35
CA LYS A 562 11.23 14.46 0.80
C LYS A 562 9.85 13.93 1.22
N THR A 563 9.71 13.63 2.49
CA THR A 563 8.42 13.24 3.10
C THR A 563 7.71 14.46 3.67
N LYS A 564 6.47 14.29 4.04
CA LYS A 564 5.69 15.28 4.80
C LYS A 564 5.22 14.66 6.12
N GLU A 565 5.31 15.39 7.19
CA GLU A 565 4.76 14.98 8.48
C GLU A 565 3.22 14.81 8.38
N TYR A 566 2.68 13.80 9.09
CA TYR A 566 1.25 13.55 9.12
C TYR A 566 0.52 14.66 9.87
N LYS A 567 -0.46 15.28 9.23
CA LYS A 567 -1.28 16.40 9.76
C LYS A 567 -0.44 17.63 10.23
N SER A 568 0.76 17.78 9.72
CA SER A 568 1.67 18.89 10.08
C SER A 568 2.56 19.27 8.89
N ASP A 569 3.44 20.28 9.07
CA ASP A 569 4.31 20.80 8.01
C ASP A 569 5.76 20.30 8.12
N GLY A 570 6.11 19.48 9.13
CA GLY A 570 7.42 18.88 9.27
C GLY A 570 7.77 17.94 8.11
N PHE A 571 9.05 17.66 7.92
CA PHE A 571 9.52 16.79 6.85
C PHE A 571 10.79 16.04 7.21
N ASN A 572 11.06 14.95 6.49
CA ASN A 572 12.38 14.34 6.38
C ASN A 572 12.81 14.34 4.92
N GLN A 573 14.10 14.53 4.64
CA GLN A 573 14.61 14.50 3.28
C GLN A 573 15.94 13.78 3.14
N LEU A 574 16.11 13.13 2.00
CA LEU A 574 17.40 12.74 1.44
C LEU A 574 17.58 13.56 0.18
N ARG A 575 18.55 14.47 0.18
CA ARG A 575 18.82 15.37 -0.94
C ARG A 575 20.20 15.11 -1.51
N PHE A 576 20.29 15.06 -2.83
CA PHE A 576 21.51 15.11 -3.62
C PHE A 576 21.58 16.45 -4.34
N ASP A 577 22.73 17.05 -4.35
CA ASP A 577 23.01 18.30 -5.05
C ASP A 577 24.14 18.08 -6.04
N ASP A 578 23.81 18.09 -7.32
CA ASP A 578 24.74 17.87 -8.43
C ASP A 578 25.23 19.20 -9.05
N THR A 579 25.13 20.29 -8.31
CA THR A 579 25.65 21.60 -8.78
C THR A 579 27.17 21.54 -8.89
N THR A 580 27.70 22.00 -10.03
CA THR A 580 29.15 22.05 -10.29
C THR A 580 29.87 22.80 -9.17
N ASN A 581 30.88 22.17 -8.59
CA ASN A 581 31.66 22.65 -7.45
C ASN A 581 30.85 22.78 -6.14
N GLN A 582 29.64 22.23 -6.07
CA GLN A 582 28.80 22.20 -4.87
C GLN A 582 28.16 20.83 -4.65
N ILE A 583 28.83 19.77 -5.11
CA ILE A 583 28.34 18.39 -4.92
C ILE A 583 28.18 18.08 -3.44
N SER A 584 26.97 17.72 -3.02
CA SER A 584 26.70 17.36 -1.63
C SER A 584 25.53 16.37 -1.49
N THR A 585 25.54 15.69 -0.35
CA THR A 585 24.43 14.81 0.08
C THR A 585 23.97 15.26 1.46
N GLN A 586 22.66 15.31 1.66
CA GLN A 586 22.07 15.67 2.95
C GLN A 586 21.00 14.66 3.36
N LEU A 587 21.10 14.17 4.58
CA LEU A 587 20.00 13.53 5.31
C LEU A 587 19.51 14.51 6.38
N HIS A 588 18.25 14.94 6.30
CA HIS A 588 17.71 16.01 7.14
C HIS A 588 16.32 15.65 7.68
N SER A 589 16.14 15.80 8.98
CA SER A 589 14.84 15.89 9.62
C SER A 589 14.61 17.35 10.07
N SER A 590 13.43 17.88 9.72
CA SER A 590 13.06 19.25 10.15
C SER A 590 12.88 19.36 11.66
N HIS A 591 12.69 18.22 12.38
CA HIS A 591 12.64 18.20 13.82
C HIS A 591 14.02 18.60 14.39
N ALA A 592 14.03 19.76 15.09
CA ALA A 592 15.26 20.34 15.66
C ALA A 592 16.45 20.43 14.66
N THR A 593 16.16 20.62 13.40
CA THR A 593 17.15 20.81 12.32
C THR A 593 18.26 19.73 12.33
N SER A 594 17.88 18.47 12.59
CA SER A 594 18.83 17.36 12.69
C SER A 594 19.32 16.94 11.31
N GLN A 595 20.63 17.01 11.07
CA GLN A 595 21.22 16.84 9.74
C GLN A 595 22.51 16.02 9.76
N LEU A 596 22.70 15.24 8.71
CA LEU A 596 23.98 14.74 8.24
C LEU A 596 24.24 15.32 6.86
N ASN A 597 25.21 16.18 6.73
CA ASN A 597 25.62 16.84 5.50
C ASN A 597 26.99 16.30 5.07
N LEU A 598 27.15 16.00 3.79
CA LEU A 598 28.39 15.43 3.23
C LEU A 598 28.79 16.18 1.96
N GLY A 599 30.05 16.45 1.77
CA GLY A 599 30.64 17.03 0.55
C GLY A 599 30.91 18.52 0.63
N ASN A 600 30.63 19.26 -0.42
CA ASN A 600 30.73 20.71 -0.43
C ASN A 600 29.45 21.32 0.14
N LEU A 601 29.51 21.76 1.37
CA LEU A 601 28.34 22.23 2.11
C LEU A 601 27.99 23.65 1.68
N SER A 602 26.73 23.83 1.31
CA SER A 602 26.18 25.13 0.91
C SER A 602 24.90 25.45 1.69
N HIS A 603 24.51 26.71 1.70
CA HIS A 603 23.20 27.13 2.21
C HIS A 603 22.06 26.55 1.35
N PRO A 604 20.84 26.42 1.89
CA PRO A 604 19.67 26.03 1.10
C PRO A 604 19.52 26.87 -0.18
N LYS A 605 19.14 26.23 -1.29
CA LYS A 605 19.13 26.86 -2.61
C LYS A 605 17.77 27.42 -2.99
N GLU A 606 17.71 28.71 -3.22
CA GLU A 606 16.58 29.38 -3.88
C GLU A 606 16.75 29.41 -5.41
N THR A 607 18.00 29.46 -5.86
CA THR A 607 18.43 29.51 -7.27
C THR A 607 19.39 28.36 -7.57
N GLU A 608 20.06 28.38 -8.71
CA GLU A 608 21.01 27.35 -9.14
C GLU A 608 22.21 27.17 -8.21
N THR A 609 22.65 28.23 -7.51
CA THR A 609 23.78 28.21 -6.59
C THR A 609 23.45 28.94 -5.30
N SER A 610 24.17 28.64 -4.22
CA SER A 610 24.11 29.34 -2.94
C SER A 610 25.50 29.51 -2.36
N GLU A 611 25.63 30.34 -1.31
CA GLU A 611 26.91 30.55 -0.61
C GLU A 611 27.37 29.24 0.05
N GLY A 612 28.68 29.00 -0.01
CA GLY A 612 29.32 27.86 0.64
C GLY A 612 29.38 28.04 2.16
N ARG A 613 29.23 26.94 2.90
CA ARG A 613 29.38 26.86 4.36
C ARG A 613 30.62 26.12 4.81
N GLY A 614 31.29 25.42 3.88
CA GLY A 614 32.47 24.60 4.15
C GLY A 614 32.50 23.30 3.36
N GLU A 615 33.45 22.43 3.67
CA GLU A 615 33.68 21.17 3.00
C GLU A 615 33.84 20.02 4.01
N GLY A 616 33.47 18.81 3.65
CA GLY A 616 33.62 17.60 4.47
C GLY A 616 32.29 17.04 4.94
N PHE A 617 32.17 16.76 6.22
CA PHE A 617 30.91 16.30 6.82
C PHE A 617 30.49 17.14 8.02
N GLU A 618 29.21 17.29 8.23
CA GLU A 618 28.62 17.92 9.42
C GLU A 618 27.49 17.03 9.95
N LEU A 619 27.59 16.62 11.21
CA LEU A 619 26.49 16.00 11.96
C LEU A 619 26.03 17.01 13.01
N ARG A 620 24.78 17.47 12.90
CA ARG A 620 24.26 18.51 13.80
C ARG A 620 22.80 18.25 14.19
N THR A 621 22.44 18.82 15.33
CA THR A 621 21.05 18.91 15.82
C THR A 621 20.97 20.08 16.81
N ASP A 622 19.80 20.72 16.93
CA ASP A 622 19.53 21.73 17.95
C ASP A 622 19.02 21.10 19.26
N GLN A 623 18.99 19.76 19.36
CA GLN A 623 18.62 18.96 20.55
C GLN A 623 19.80 18.08 21.00
N TRP A 624 19.48 16.98 21.66
CA TRP A 624 20.45 16.06 22.26
C TRP A 624 21.14 15.19 21.21
N GLY A 625 22.44 15.06 21.27
CA GLY A 625 23.24 14.17 20.43
C GLY A 625 23.91 13.05 21.22
N ALA A 626 24.01 11.85 20.66
CA ALA A 626 24.78 10.74 21.22
C ALA A 626 25.50 9.99 20.10
N VAL A 627 26.82 9.73 20.32
CA VAL A 627 27.62 8.86 19.45
C VAL A 627 28.01 7.64 20.28
N ARG A 628 27.62 6.46 19.92
CA ARG A 628 27.84 5.19 20.66
C ARG A 628 28.39 4.12 19.74
N ALA A 629 29.42 3.41 20.16
CA ALA A 629 29.96 2.26 19.49
C ALA A 629 30.36 1.18 20.51
N GLY A 630 29.69 0.04 20.57
CA GLY A 630 29.87 -1.00 21.59
C GLY A 630 31.26 -1.67 21.58
N LYS A 631 31.98 -1.61 20.45
CA LYS A 631 33.35 -2.21 20.30
C LYS A 631 34.47 -1.20 20.18
N GLY A 632 34.20 0.09 20.47
CA GLY A 632 35.17 1.15 20.42
C GLY A 632 34.86 2.23 19.38
N LEU A 633 35.40 3.43 19.60
CA LEU A 633 35.21 4.60 18.76
C LEU A 633 36.55 5.31 18.54
N LEU A 634 36.88 5.58 17.29
CA LEU A 634 38.04 6.39 16.90
C LEU A 634 37.58 7.77 16.39
N LEU A 635 38.06 8.83 16.99
CA LEU A 635 37.97 10.20 16.48
C LEU A 635 39.41 10.67 16.17
N SER A 636 39.68 10.90 14.90
CA SER A 636 41.04 11.19 14.43
C SER A 636 41.07 12.30 13.40
N THR A 637 42.13 13.14 13.43
CA THR A 637 42.46 14.13 12.39
C THR A 637 43.53 13.63 11.43
N TYR A 638 44.02 12.43 11.58
CA TYR A 638 44.95 11.80 10.62
C TYR A 638 44.19 11.40 9.36
N THR A 639 44.65 11.89 8.22
CA THR A 639 44.02 11.66 6.92
C THR A 639 44.22 10.22 6.42
N GLN A 640 43.19 9.69 5.72
CA GLN A 640 43.33 8.51 4.90
C GLN A 640 42.98 8.91 3.47
N ASP A 641 43.96 9.02 2.60
CA ASP A 641 43.81 9.51 1.24
C ASP A 641 42.84 8.59 0.44
N GLN A 642 41.86 9.18 -0.24
CA GLN A 642 40.89 8.50 -1.06
C GLN A 642 40.07 7.43 -0.31
N ALA A 643 39.91 7.59 1.02
CA ALA A 643 39.24 6.62 1.88
C ALA A 643 39.83 5.19 1.77
N LYS A 644 41.12 5.08 1.46
CA LYS A 644 41.83 3.80 1.40
C LYS A 644 42.48 3.53 2.75
N GLY A 645 42.28 2.37 3.29
CA GLY A 645 42.82 1.92 4.58
C GLY A 645 41.72 1.40 5.51
N ASP A 646 42.12 0.90 6.63
CA ASP A 646 41.21 0.36 7.63
C ASP A 646 40.48 1.46 8.38
N HIS A 647 39.15 1.34 8.55
CA HIS A 647 38.31 2.38 9.17
C HIS A 647 38.67 2.71 10.61
N LEU A 648 39.34 1.80 11.35
CA LEU A 648 39.85 1.99 12.71
C LEU A 648 41.37 2.02 12.76
N ASP A 649 42.07 2.59 11.75
CA ASP A 649 43.52 2.69 11.76
C ASP A 649 44.02 3.64 12.89
N ALA A 650 44.46 3.06 13.97
CA ALA A 650 45.02 3.76 15.14
C ALA A 650 46.54 3.77 15.14
N THR A 651 47.24 3.45 14.06
CA THR A 651 48.70 3.37 13.95
C THR A 651 49.42 4.66 14.44
N PRO A 652 48.97 5.87 14.10
CA PRO A 652 49.61 7.10 14.61
C PRO A 652 49.47 7.25 16.13
N ALA A 653 48.28 6.98 16.66
CA ALA A 653 48.03 7.05 18.10
C ALA A 653 48.84 6.00 18.86
N LYS A 654 48.98 4.78 18.33
CA LYS A 654 49.80 3.72 18.90
C LYS A 654 51.26 4.11 18.97
N LYS A 655 51.83 4.66 17.89
CA LYS A 655 53.23 5.16 17.89
C LYS A 655 53.46 6.24 18.95
N GLN A 656 52.51 7.15 19.16
CA GLN A 656 52.62 8.21 20.18
C GLN A 656 52.56 7.61 21.59
N LEU A 657 51.70 6.65 21.85
CA LEU A 657 51.58 5.95 23.13
C LEU A 657 52.84 5.13 23.44
N GLU A 658 53.44 4.46 22.45
CA GLU A 658 54.70 3.74 22.56
C GLU A 658 55.86 4.71 22.85
N GLY A 659 55.87 5.88 22.19
CA GLY A 659 56.82 6.94 22.50
C GLY A 659 56.69 7.45 23.93
N SER A 660 55.48 7.66 24.42
CA SER A 660 55.20 8.06 25.81
C SER A 660 55.62 6.97 26.80
N GLN A 661 55.37 5.71 26.51
CA GLN A 661 55.82 4.57 27.31
C GLN A 661 57.37 4.55 27.45
N ASN A 662 58.09 4.72 26.34
CA ASN A 662 59.57 4.72 26.37
C ASN A 662 60.12 5.86 27.22
N LYS A 663 59.53 7.07 27.11
CA LYS A 663 59.94 8.24 27.96
C LYS A 663 59.63 7.97 29.42
N SER A 664 58.44 7.48 29.75
CA SER A 664 58.07 7.15 31.12
C SER A 664 58.93 6.02 31.71
N LYS A 665 59.30 5.03 30.90
CA LYS A 665 60.21 3.95 31.31
C LYS A 665 61.58 4.49 31.61
N ALA A 666 62.16 5.38 30.78
CA ALA A 666 63.47 5.97 31.04
C ALA A 666 63.48 6.78 32.36
N LEU A 667 62.43 7.59 32.65
CA LEU A 667 62.29 8.29 33.91
C LEU A 667 62.13 7.32 35.11
N ASN A 668 61.37 6.24 34.92
CA ASN A 668 61.18 5.24 35.96
C ASN A 668 62.50 4.48 36.32
N ASP A 669 63.32 4.15 35.34
CA ASP A 669 64.59 3.50 35.53
C ASP A 669 65.58 4.45 36.33
N ILE A 670 65.50 5.72 36.05
CA ILE A 670 66.27 6.75 36.85
C ILE A 670 65.75 6.79 38.29
N ALA A 671 64.39 6.84 38.47
CA ALA A 671 63.78 6.88 39.79
C ALA A 671 64.16 5.62 40.61
N LYS A 672 64.13 4.47 40.00
CA LYS A 672 64.54 3.21 40.59
C LYS A 672 66.03 3.22 41.06
N ASN A 673 66.95 3.71 40.21
CA ASN A 673 68.36 3.83 40.51
C ASN A 673 68.59 4.81 41.66
N GLN A 674 67.78 5.83 41.85
CA GLN A 674 67.81 6.76 42.95
C GLN A 674 67.08 6.29 44.21
N LYS A 675 66.56 5.01 44.22
CA LYS A 675 65.77 4.44 45.29
C LYS A 675 64.57 5.30 45.66
N THR A 676 63.90 5.90 44.65
CA THR A 676 62.67 6.60 44.80
C THR A 676 61.51 5.74 44.21
N ASP A 677 60.33 6.27 44.35
CA ASP A 677 59.10 5.52 43.92
C ASP A 677 59.02 5.31 42.39
N GLU A 678 58.71 4.13 41.95
CA GLU A 678 58.47 3.75 40.57
C GLU A 678 57.05 4.21 40.12
N ILE A 679 56.92 4.57 38.85
CA ILE A 679 55.65 4.97 38.26
C ILE A 679 54.98 3.71 37.65
N GLU A 680 53.78 3.29 38.14
CA GLU A 680 53.07 2.12 37.66
C GLU A 680 52.51 2.32 36.23
N SER A 681 52.41 3.57 35.74
CA SER A 681 51.85 3.90 34.43
C SER A 681 52.59 3.29 33.23
N VAL A 682 53.86 2.89 33.40
CA VAL A 682 54.66 2.31 32.30
C VAL A 682 54.06 1.01 31.79
N GLU A 683 53.67 0.12 32.72
CA GLU A 683 53.04 -1.16 32.32
C GLU A 683 51.62 -0.94 31.81
N GLN A 684 50.85 -0.01 32.37
CA GLN A 684 49.51 0.34 31.91
C GLN A 684 49.49 0.92 30.49
N LEU A 685 50.44 1.77 30.14
CA LEU A 685 50.60 2.27 28.78
C LEU A 685 50.89 1.17 27.78
N LYS A 686 51.68 0.19 28.15
CA LYS A 686 52.00 -0.98 27.33
C LYS A 686 50.73 -1.83 27.10
N ILE A 687 49.94 -2.09 28.14
CA ILE A 687 48.66 -2.80 28.04
C ILE A 687 47.71 -2.02 27.14
N PHE A 688 47.57 -0.71 27.31
CA PHE A 688 46.68 0.11 26.47
C PHE A 688 47.12 0.12 25.00
N ALA A 689 48.45 0.25 24.74
CA ALA A 689 48.96 0.15 23.37
C ALA A 689 48.69 -1.23 22.74
N GLN A 690 48.74 -2.30 23.54
CA GLN A 690 48.37 -3.65 23.10
C GLN A 690 46.85 -3.80 22.82
N GLN A 691 45.99 -3.10 23.54
CA GLN A 691 44.56 -3.05 23.27
C GLN A 691 44.19 -2.42 21.90
N LEU A 692 45.08 -1.55 21.40
CA LEU A 692 45.01 -0.96 20.07
C LEU A 692 45.70 -1.82 19.00
N GLN A 693 46.20 -3.00 19.33
CA GLN A 693 46.88 -3.89 18.38
C GLN A 693 45.83 -4.57 17.48
N GLN A 694 45.97 -4.37 16.21
CA GLN A 694 45.02 -4.76 15.19
C GLN A 694 45.28 -6.17 14.68
N GLU A 695 44.27 -7.04 14.76
CA GLU A 695 43.94 -7.96 13.66
C GLU A 695 42.80 -7.34 12.86
N ILE A 696 43.12 -6.81 11.66
CA ILE A 696 42.15 -6.31 10.69
C ILE A 696 41.07 -5.36 11.25
N ALA A 697 41.38 -4.07 11.30
CA ALA A 697 40.41 -2.98 11.55
C ALA A 697 39.51 -3.12 12.79
N LYS A 698 40.05 -3.73 13.89
CA LYS A 698 39.26 -3.91 15.11
C LYS A 698 40.13 -3.56 16.33
N PHE A 699 39.51 -2.91 17.31
CA PHE A 699 40.14 -2.82 18.63
C PHE A 699 39.98 -4.17 19.36
N ASN A 700 41.00 -4.59 20.10
CA ASN A 700 40.92 -5.81 20.91
C ASN A 700 39.94 -5.67 22.08
N GLN A 701 39.65 -4.45 22.51
CA GLN A 701 38.69 -4.11 23.55
C GLN A 701 37.95 -2.81 23.19
N ALA A 702 36.80 -2.57 23.84
CA ALA A 702 36.01 -1.38 23.65
C ALA A 702 36.71 -0.14 24.23
N VAL A 703 37.36 0.64 23.40
CA VAL A 703 38.08 1.87 23.81
C VAL A 703 37.56 3.10 23.07
N LEU A 704 37.53 4.25 23.72
CA LEU A 704 37.37 5.54 23.06
C LEU A 704 38.77 6.16 22.88
N LEU A 705 39.19 6.33 21.63
CA LEU A 705 40.47 6.89 21.27
C LEU A 705 40.29 8.26 20.62
N LEU A 706 40.86 9.30 21.25
CA LEU A 706 40.97 10.65 20.70
C LEU A 706 42.41 10.87 20.26
N SER A 707 42.68 11.10 19.01
CA SER A 707 44.02 11.28 18.46
C SER A 707 44.03 12.36 17.42
N SER A 708 44.93 13.31 17.59
CA SER A 708 45.09 14.46 16.69
C SER A 708 46.57 14.73 16.40
N GLN A 709 46.84 15.17 15.18
CA GLN A 709 48.18 15.55 14.72
C GLN A 709 48.69 16.84 15.42
N ASP A 710 47.84 17.85 15.54
CA ASP A 710 48.21 19.17 15.98
C ASP A 710 47.78 19.52 17.42
N GLY A 711 46.78 18.84 17.96
CA GLY A 711 46.40 19.03 19.37
C GLY A 711 44.96 18.67 19.68
N ILE A 712 44.66 18.52 20.97
CA ILE A 712 43.32 18.29 21.50
C ILE A 712 43.04 19.32 22.58
N ALA A 713 41.96 20.09 22.41
CA ALA A 713 41.51 21.07 23.41
C ALA A 713 40.21 20.64 24.03
N LEU A 714 40.13 20.68 25.37
CA LEU A 714 38.86 20.48 26.11
C LEU A 714 38.53 21.80 26.82
N SER A 715 37.44 22.44 26.47
CA SER A 715 37.04 23.73 27.01
C SER A 715 35.55 23.74 27.34
N THR A 716 35.22 24.32 28.50
CA THR A 716 33.83 24.50 28.95
C THR A 716 33.75 25.73 29.85
N PRO A 717 32.66 26.51 29.86
CA PRO A 717 32.43 27.57 30.82
C PRO A 717 32.12 27.04 32.23
N GLU A 718 31.84 25.75 32.39
CA GLU A 718 31.48 25.10 33.65
C GLU A 718 32.60 24.16 34.12
N ASN A 719 32.34 22.93 34.38
CA ASN A 719 33.27 21.98 35.00
C ASN A 719 33.75 20.90 34.02
N ILE A 720 35.03 20.51 34.15
CA ILE A 720 35.56 19.30 33.55
C ILE A 720 35.82 18.28 34.67
N HIS A 721 35.11 17.15 34.63
CA HIS A 721 35.31 16.02 35.56
C HIS A 721 36.04 14.90 34.86
N LEU A 722 37.21 14.52 35.37
CA LEU A 722 37.95 13.34 34.95
C LEU A 722 37.88 12.28 36.06
N SER A 723 37.25 11.14 35.79
CA SER A 723 37.11 10.05 36.76
C SER A 723 37.43 8.70 36.11
N ALA A 724 38.22 7.90 36.80
CA ALA A 724 38.54 6.54 36.41
C ALA A 724 38.59 5.65 37.66
N ASP A 725 38.03 4.44 37.55
CA ASP A 725 38.06 3.49 38.67
C ASP A 725 39.46 2.91 38.89
N ALA A 726 40.31 2.90 37.87
CA ALA A 726 41.70 2.46 37.96
C ALA A 726 42.70 3.62 38.03
N GLN A 727 43.15 4.18 36.94
CA GLN A 727 44.22 5.17 36.91
C GLN A 727 43.92 6.31 35.92
N ILE A 728 44.34 7.52 36.27
CA ILE A 728 44.46 8.65 35.35
C ILE A 728 45.95 8.92 35.14
N ASN A 729 46.45 8.62 33.92
CA ASN A 729 47.85 8.82 33.56
C ASN A 729 48.00 10.07 32.68
N GLN A 730 48.79 11.05 33.12
CA GLN A 730 49.12 12.24 32.35
C GLN A 730 50.60 12.25 32.02
N ILE A 731 50.93 12.24 30.74
CA ILE A 731 52.30 12.16 30.27
C ILE A 731 52.48 13.21 29.19
N ALA A 732 53.46 14.09 29.39
CA ALA A 732 53.84 15.10 28.40
C ALA A 732 55.29 14.88 27.93
N GLY A 733 55.53 15.20 26.68
CA GLY A 733 56.90 15.19 26.13
C GLY A 733 57.76 16.35 26.64
N ASP A 734 57.10 17.42 27.04
CA ASP A 734 57.77 18.67 27.50
C ASP A 734 57.22 19.03 28.90
N SER A 735 56.17 19.69 29.08
CA SER A 735 55.66 20.22 30.35
C SER A 735 54.21 19.87 30.66
N ILE A 736 53.88 19.72 31.94
CA ILE A 736 52.52 19.69 32.47
C ILE A 736 52.33 20.92 33.35
N ASN A 737 51.43 21.82 32.99
CA ASN A 737 51.16 23.07 33.68
C ASN A 737 49.79 23.05 34.35
N PHE A 738 49.73 23.33 35.64
CA PHE A 738 48.51 23.53 36.39
C PHE A 738 48.38 24.97 36.85
N SER A 739 47.34 25.65 36.49
CA SER A 739 47.07 27.03 36.90
C SER A 739 45.61 27.13 37.36
N THR A 740 45.43 27.74 38.54
CA THR A 740 44.07 27.92 39.09
C THR A 740 43.97 29.26 39.78
N GLN A 741 42.86 29.94 39.73
CA GLN A 741 42.61 31.21 40.41
C GLN A 741 42.28 31.08 41.90
N LYS A 742 41.83 29.87 42.34
CA LYS A 742 41.43 29.68 43.74
C LYS A 742 42.25 28.61 44.42
N ASN A 743 41.95 27.37 44.27
CA ASN A 743 42.56 26.30 45.05
C ASN A 743 43.06 25.17 44.15
N TRP A 744 44.26 24.65 44.44
CA TRP A 744 44.73 23.38 43.95
C TRP A 744 44.86 22.42 45.15
N ILE A 745 44.05 21.40 45.20
CA ILE A 745 43.94 20.47 46.31
C ILE A 745 44.27 19.06 45.81
N VAL A 746 45.16 18.37 46.47
CA VAL A 746 45.60 17.02 46.18
C VAL A 746 45.38 16.13 47.41
N HIS A 747 44.59 15.07 47.29
CA HIS A 747 44.40 14.05 48.33
C HIS A 747 44.83 12.70 47.78
N ALA A 748 45.61 11.93 48.54
CA ALA A 748 45.97 10.57 48.25
C ALA A 748 45.81 9.71 49.51
N LYS A 749 45.22 8.52 49.38
CA LYS A 749 45.07 7.58 50.49
C LYS A 749 46.43 7.06 50.97
N ASN A 750 47.31 6.71 50.03
CA ASN A 750 48.54 6.02 50.36
C ASN A 750 49.75 6.97 50.35
N LYS A 751 50.06 7.64 49.26
CA LYS A 751 51.29 8.41 49.12
C LYS A 751 51.16 9.53 48.09
N ILE A 752 51.83 10.65 48.33
CA ILE A 752 52.15 11.64 47.36
C ILE A 752 53.69 11.68 47.21
N SER A 753 54.20 11.46 46.01
CA SER A 753 55.61 11.46 45.69
C SER A 753 55.91 12.50 44.62
N LEU A 754 56.91 13.37 44.87
CA LEU A 754 57.42 14.39 43.93
C LEU A 754 58.90 14.10 43.67
N PHE A 755 59.24 13.82 42.42
CA PHE A 755 60.62 13.55 42.04
C PHE A 755 61.07 14.44 40.87
N SER A 756 62.20 15.09 40.99
CA SER A 756 62.85 15.88 39.94
C SER A 756 64.24 15.38 39.68
N VAL A 757 64.57 15.11 38.41
CA VAL A 757 65.84 14.53 38.01
C VAL A 757 66.97 15.62 38.03
N MET A 758 66.68 16.84 37.56
CA MET A 758 67.76 17.84 37.31
C MET A 758 67.61 19.14 38.09
N ASN A 759 66.54 19.88 37.88
CA ASN A 759 66.48 21.29 38.33
C ASN A 759 65.81 21.50 39.69
N GLY A 760 65.53 20.42 40.44
CA GLY A 760 65.01 20.53 41.79
C GLY A 760 63.53 20.80 41.90
N ILE A 761 63.08 21.05 43.12
CA ILE A 761 61.65 21.27 43.47
C ILE A 761 61.58 22.60 44.23
N ASN A 762 60.83 23.59 43.70
CA ASN A 762 60.59 24.86 44.37
C ASN A 762 59.15 24.88 44.92
N ILE A 763 59.03 25.17 46.22
CA ILE A 763 57.70 25.31 46.84
C ILE A 763 57.70 26.69 47.55
N ILE A 764 56.83 27.57 47.07
CA ILE A 764 56.84 29.00 47.50
C ILE A 764 55.41 29.40 47.86
N ALA A 765 55.23 29.94 49.08
CA ALA A 765 54.03 30.66 49.46
C ALA A 765 54.35 32.19 49.50
N ALA A 766 53.84 32.93 48.50
CA ALA A 766 54.13 34.38 48.36
C ALA A 766 53.47 35.19 49.51
N GLN A 767 52.26 34.76 49.90
CA GLN A 767 51.59 35.36 51.06
C GLN A 767 50.97 34.23 51.87
N GLY A 768 50.91 34.35 53.14
CA GLY A 768 50.33 33.35 54.03
C GLY A 768 51.33 32.28 54.55
N LYS A 769 50.89 31.45 55.41
CA LYS A 769 51.68 30.49 56.14
C LYS A 769 51.98 29.23 55.33
N PHE A 770 53.18 28.77 55.24
CA PHE A 770 53.59 27.48 54.73
C PHE A 770 53.71 26.47 55.90
N ASN A 771 52.85 25.38 55.87
CA ASN A 771 52.78 24.38 56.89
C ASN A 771 53.20 22.99 56.34
N ILE A 772 54.13 22.33 57.08
CA ILE A 772 54.47 20.94 56.83
C ILE A 772 54.16 20.13 58.10
N HIS A 773 53.35 19.17 58.07
CA HIS A 773 52.94 18.36 59.19
C HIS A 773 53.06 16.85 58.93
N ALA A 774 53.82 16.12 59.75
CA ALA A 774 53.73 14.65 59.84
C ALA A 774 52.96 14.31 61.15
N GLN A 775 51.66 14.02 61.04
CA GLN A 775 50.76 13.99 62.20
C GLN A 775 51.02 12.75 63.08
N THR A 776 51.42 11.62 62.54
CA THR A 776 51.50 10.31 63.24
C THR A 776 52.88 9.71 63.14
N ASN A 777 53.74 10.27 62.28
CA ASN A 777 55.12 9.73 62.11
C ASN A 777 56.18 10.85 62.04
N ALA A 778 57.45 10.50 61.82
CA ALA A 778 58.55 11.38 61.69
C ALA A 778 58.56 12.25 60.45
N LEU A 779 59.12 13.44 60.48
CA LEU A 779 59.51 14.28 59.39
C LEU A 779 61.00 14.27 59.23
N ASP A 780 61.53 13.69 58.13
CA ASP A 780 62.96 13.63 57.84
C ASP A 780 63.29 14.59 56.71
N ILE A 781 64.33 15.42 56.92
CA ILE A 781 64.85 16.34 55.92
C ILE A 781 66.35 16.08 55.74
N PHE A 782 66.73 15.62 54.52
CA PHE A 782 68.12 15.27 54.21
C PHE A 782 68.59 16.07 52.99
N ALA A 783 69.82 16.57 53.11
CA ALA A 783 70.59 17.19 52.05
C ALA A 783 72.02 16.71 52.01
N LYS A 784 72.52 16.40 50.80
CA LYS A 784 73.94 16.01 50.67
C LYS A 784 74.89 17.13 50.98
N LEU A 785 74.57 18.36 50.57
CA LEU A 785 75.51 19.52 50.71
C LEU A 785 75.20 20.36 51.94
N GLY A 786 73.99 20.70 52.22
CA GLY A 786 73.66 21.52 53.37
C GLY A 786 72.16 21.83 53.47
N ILE A 787 71.67 22.15 54.64
CA ILE A 787 70.33 22.64 54.97
C ILE A 787 70.48 24.00 55.59
N THR A 788 69.82 25.01 54.99
CA THR A 788 69.77 26.35 55.51
C THR A 788 68.32 26.68 55.95
N ILE A 789 68.15 27.11 57.18
CA ILE A 789 66.83 27.52 57.73
C ILE A 789 67.06 28.97 58.23
N SER A 790 66.37 29.92 57.61
CA SER A 790 66.53 31.35 57.94
C SER A 790 65.16 32.00 58.09
N SER A 791 65.05 32.88 59.07
CA SER A 791 63.92 33.81 59.20
C SER A 791 64.49 35.21 59.05
N THR A 792 64.03 36.06 58.17
CA THR A 792 64.59 37.38 57.85
C THR A 792 64.10 38.45 58.80
N GLU A 793 62.95 38.34 59.40
CA GLU A 793 62.32 39.37 60.20
C GLU A 793 62.01 38.91 61.63
N ASN A 794 61.97 37.59 61.90
CA ASN A 794 61.59 37.08 63.19
C ASN A 794 62.52 35.92 63.62
N ARG A 795 62.16 35.16 64.57
CA ARG A 795 62.98 34.06 65.13
C ARG A 795 62.70 32.71 64.45
N VAL A 796 63.68 31.82 64.54
CA VAL A 796 63.48 30.42 64.27
C VAL A 796 63.26 29.74 65.64
N GLU A 797 62.06 29.02 65.74
CA GLU A 797 61.73 28.28 66.95
C GLU A 797 61.90 26.79 66.70
N ILE A 798 62.59 26.05 67.49
CA ILE A 798 62.72 24.61 67.47
C ILE A 798 62.24 24.08 68.80
N ASN A 799 61.06 23.51 68.82
CA ASN A 799 60.45 23.02 70.06
C ASN A 799 60.29 21.51 70.02
N SER A 800 60.56 20.81 71.09
CA SER A 800 60.35 19.39 71.36
C SER A 800 59.83 19.13 72.74
N SER A 801 58.86 18.20 72.85
CA SER A 801 58.31 17.80 74.16
C SER A 801 59.34 16.93 74.96
N LYS A 802 60.31 16.38 74.30
CA LYS A 802 61.34 15.51 74.96
C LYS A 802 62.71 16.18 74.90
N GLU A 803 63.30 16.29 73.75
CA GLU A 803 64.63 16.86 73.59
C GLU A 803 64.84 17.46 72.18
N VAL A 804 65.76 18.43 72.12
CA VAL A 804 66.37 18.94 70.88
C VAL A 804 67.85 18.58 70.89
N GLN A 805 68.30 17.86 69.86
CA GLN A 805 69.70 17.56 69.64
C GLN A 805 70.24 18.26 68.41
N ILE A 806 71.31 18.97 68.57
CA ILE A 806 72.03 19.57 67.46
C ILE A 806 73.45 18.95 67.47
N THR A 807 73.65 18.09 66.46
CA THR A 807 74.90 17.31 66.39
C THR A 807 75.78 17.72 65.23
N GLY A 808 77.05 18.01 65.42
CA GLY A 808 78.04 18.28 64.40
C GLY A 808 79.26 17.46 64.59
N LYS A 809 79.61 16.52 63.73
CA LYS A 809 80.72 15.61 63.76
C LYS A 809 80.95 14.98 65.17
N SER A 810 81.76 15.51 65.94
CA SER A 810 82.11 15.05 67.35
C SER A 810 81.54 15.92 68.43
N SER A 811 80.68 16.83 68.18
CA SER A 811 80.05 17.78 69.10
C SER A 811 78.58 17.79 69.07
N ARG A 812 77.93 17.88 70.23
CA ARG A 812 76.49 17.83 70.36
C ARG A 812 76.05 18.85 71.45
N ILE A 813 74.94 19.49 71.12
CA ILE A 813 74.15 20.27 72.09
C ILE A 813 72.82 19.59 72.24
N THR A 814 72.50 19.16 73.47
CA THR A 814 71.24 18.54 73.87
C THR A 814 70.46 19.48 74.77
N LEU A 815 69.22 19.86 74.41
CA LEU A 815 68.34 20.60 75.28
C LEU A 815 67.22 19.65 75.71
N ASN A 816 67.03 19.36 76.97
CA ASN A 816 65.96 18.51 77.50
C ASN A 816 65.58 18.96 78.93
N GLY A 817 64.71 18.14 79.64
CA GLY A 817 64.23 18.48 80.96
C GLY A 817 65.30 18.54 82.04
N ALA A 818 66.44 18.01 81.82
CA ALA A 818 67.59 18.04 82.77
C ALA A 818 68.51 19.32 82.61
N GLY A 819 68.46 19.97 81.47
CA GLY A 819 69.18 21.17 81.16
C GLY A 819 69.73 21.28 79.74
N ILE A 820 70.78 22.15 79.58
CA ILE A 820 71.56 22.28 78.35
C ILE A 820 72.83 21.50 78.54
N LEU A 821 72.99 20.45 77.75
CA LEU A 821 74.20 19.64 77.79
C LEU A 821 75.07 19.89 76.54
N CYS A 822 76.23 20.36 76.69
CA CYS A 822 77.20 20.57 75.61
C CYS A 822 78.28 19.52 75.72
N GLU A 823 78.42 18.64 74.75
CA GLU A 823 79.47 17.61 74.72
C GLU A 823 80.41 17.82 73.56
N THR A 824 81.69 17.74 73.77
CA THR A 824 82.72 17.84 72.73
C THR A 824 83.94 17.10 73.12
N ASP A 825 84.63 16.45 72.19
CA ASP A 825 85.94 15.80 72.47
C ASP A 825 87.09 16.73 72.32
N ARG A 826 86.78 18.02 71.96
CA ARG A 826 87.83 19.07 71.85
C ARG A 826 87.46 20.30 72.68
N MET A 827 87.85 21.45 72.28
CA MET A 827 87.68 22.75 72.97
C MET A 827 86.22 23.24 72.85
N PHE A 828 85.68 23.65 74.00
CA PHE A 828 84.45 24.42 74.08
C PHE A 828 84.79 25.87 74.36
N GLU A 829 84.64 26.77 73.39
CA GLU A 829 85.01 28.17 73.50
C GLU A 829 83.70 29.00 73.46
N VAL A 830 83.57 29.90 74.42
CA VAL A 830 82.52 30.86 74.54
C VAL A 830 83.13 32.28 74.44
N LYS A 831 82.86 33.05 73.44
CA LYS A 831 83.20 34.45 73.26
C LYS A 831 81.98 35.33 73.50
N SER A 832 81.93 36.00 74.61
CA SER A 832 80.87 36.91 74.96
C SER A 832 81.36 38.19 75.63
N GLY A 833 80.66 39.32 75.45
CA GLY A 833 81.03 40.55 76.13
C GLY A 833 80.72 40.49 77.63
N GLN A 834 79.84 39.65 78.10
CA GLN A 834 79.53 39.44 79.47
C GLN A 834 78.96 38.01 79.65
N GLN A 835 79.33 37.31 80.70
CA GLN A 835 78.79 36.02 81.10
C GLN A 835 78.12 36.21 82.49
N MET A 836 76.82 35.90 82.55
CA MET A 836 76.09 35.93 83.79
C MET A 836 75.43 34.55 84.06
N PHE A 837 75.62 33.93 85.21
CA PHE A 837 74.97 32.77 85.66
C PHE A 837 73.96 33.18 86.75
N GLN A 838 72.68 32.95 86.49
CA GLN A 838 71.57 33.27 87.43
C GLN A 838 70.89 31.95 87.83
N SER A 839 70.05 32.06 88.84
CA SER A 839 69.24 30.91 89.28
C SER A 839 68.30 30.42 88.20
N GLY A 840 68.12 29.13 88.07
CA GLY A 840 67.31 28.47 87.01
C GLY A 840 65.88 29.00 86.95
N VAL A 841 65.43 29.27 85.70
CA VAL A 841 64.05 29.61 85.35
C VAL A 841 63.49 28.51 84.51
N LYS A 842 62.25 28.05 84.84
CA LYS A 842 61.52 27.04 84.07
C LYS A 842 60.92 27.64 82.81
N VAL A 843 61.32 27.17 81.68
CA VAL A 843 60.77 27.58 80.41
C VAL A 843 59.65 26.64 80.02
N LYS A 844 58.47 27.20 79.61
CA LYS A 844 57.34 26.42 79.16
C LYS A 844 57.49 26.25 77.65
N THR A 845 57.51 25.03 77.18
CA THR A 845 57.48 24.69 75.73
C THR A 845 56.05 24.58 75.29
N GLU A 846 55.67 25.45 74.33
CA GLU A 846 54.33 25.37 73.67
C GLU A 846 54.49 24.51 72.43
N ILE A 847 53.74 23.37 72.39
CA ILE A 847 53.72 22.44 71.27
C ILE A 847 52.27 22.43 70.71
N PRO A 848 52.05 22.73 69.42
CA PRO A 848 50.79 22.61 68.80
C PRO A 848 50.29 21.17 68.88
N LEU A 849 48.98 20.99 69.26
CA LEU A 849 48.28 19.67 69.20
C LEU A 849 47.99 19.35 67.75
N LEU A 850 48.51 18.27 67.27
CA LEU A 850 48.14 17.73 65.95
C LEU A 850 46.84 16.95 66.02
N PRO A 851 45.97 17.05 64.99
CA PRO A 851 44.73 16.29 64.92
C PRO A 851 44.98 14.79 65.01
N ILE A 852 44.13 14.06 65.74
CA ILE A 852 44.14 12.58 65.81
C ILE A 852 43.47 12.06 64.58
N MET A 853 44.14 11.24 63.75
CA MET A 853 43.53 10.54 62.66
C MET A 853 42.78 9.33 63.20
N ASN A 854 41.41 9.35 63.02
CA ASN A 854 40.63 8.12 63.09
C ASN A 854 40.89 7.30 61.83
N ASN A 855 41.06 6.02 61.96
CA ASN A 855 41.18 5.07 60.84
C ASN A 855 39.90 5.15 60.00
N ILE A 856 39.92 5.86 58.91
CA ILE A 856 38.80 5.85 57.93
C ILE A 856 38.91 4.57 57.11
N ARG A 857 38.14 3.54 57.53
CA ARG A 857 37.87 2.39 56.72
C ARG A 857 36.46 2.59 56.13
N SER A 858 36.30 3.00 54.89
CA SER A 858 35.04 3.00 54.22
C SER A 858 35.13 2.29 52.89
N PHE A 859 34.39 1.25 52.77
CA PHE A 859 34.15 0.56 51.50
C PHE A 859 32.81 1.06 50.93
N THR A 860 32.74 1.33 49.63
CA THR A 860 31.57 1.86 49.02
C THR A 860 31.24 1.13 47.72
N ASN A 861 30.06 0.62 47.57
CA ASN A 861 29.57 -0.05 46.39
C ASN A 861 28.28 0.62 45.87
N LYS A 862 28.16 0.70 44.55
CA LYS A 862 26.96 1.14 43.84
C LYS A 862 26.89 0.35 42.57
N TRP A 863 25.74 -0.30 42.28
CA TRP A 863 25.58 -1.16 41.12
C TRP A 863 24.77 -0.41 40.05
N ASP A 864 25.15 -0.63 38.78
CA ASP A 864 24.56 -0.01 37.62
C ASP A 864 23.85 -1.09 36.76
N PHE A 865 22.56 -0.94 36.60
CA PHE A 865 21.70 -1.85 35.86
C PHE A 865 21.05 -1.20 34.64
N TYR A 866 21.57 -0.07 34.18
CA TYR A 866 21.03 0.67 33.04
C TYR A 866 20.80 -0.23 31.84
N ASN A 867 21.76 -1.06 31.47
CA ASN A 867 21.68 -1.91 30.27
C ASN A 867 20.70 -3.08 30.40
N LEU A 868 20.28 -3.44 31.60
CA LEU A 868 19.30 -4.52 31.82
C LEU A 868 17.85 -4.01 31.81
N PHE A 869 17.63 -2.77 32.15
CA PHE A 869 16.29 -2.21 32.35
C PHE A 869 16.07 -0.88 31.59
N TYR A 870 16.81 -0.63 30.51
CA TYR A 870 16.73 0.63 29.76
C TYR A 870 15.36 0.84 29.07
N GLU A 871 14.58 -0.21 28.86
CA GLU A 871 13.21 -0.16 28.30
C GLU A 871 12.15 0.14 29.36
N ASN A 872 12.51 0.04 30.66
CA ASN A 872 11.60 0.28 31.77
C ASN A 872 11.82 1.67 32.36
N LYS A 873 10.79 2.20 33.04
CA LYS A 873 10.98 3.36 33.90
C LYS A 873 11.77 2.91 35.12
N PHE A 874 13.00 3.39 35.30
CA PHE A 874 13.88 3.00 36.40
C PHE A 874 13.26 3.17 37.79
N SER A 875 12.37 4.14 37.96
CA SER A 875 11.61 4.32 39.21
C SER A 875 10.64 3.18 39.54
N GLU A 876 10.31 2.34 38.57
CA GLU A 876 9.47 1.15 38.75
C GLU A 876 10.29 -0.12 39.00
N VAL A 877 11.61 -0.07 38.72
CA VAL A 877 12.50 -1.21 38.94
C VAL A 877 12.97 -1.21 40.41
N LYS A 878 12.58 -2.22 41.13
CA LYS A 878 12.90 -2.39 42.55
C LYS A 878 14.13 -3.28 42.72
N TYR A 879 14.90 -3.04 43.77
CA TYR A 879 16.01 -3.89 44.14
C TYR A 879 16.07 -4.17 45.63
N LYS A 880 16.68 -5.30 45.99
CA LYS A 880 17.13 -5.62 47.34
C LYS A 880 18.60 -6.03 47.27
N LEU A 881 19.44 -5.40 48.07
CA LEU A 881 20.84 -5.73 48.29
C LEU A 881 20.93 -6.48 49.59
N ILE A 882 21.20 -7.76 49.55
CA ILE A 882 21.27 -8.64 50.72
C ILE A 882 22.73 -8.83 51.06
N ASN A 883 23.11 -8.41 52.26
CA ASN A 883 24.48 -8.60 52.77
C ASN A 883 24.68 -10.08 53.11
N THR A 884 25.59 -10.74 52.40
CA THR A 884 25.84 -12.20 52.54
C THR A 884 26.42 -12.60 53.91
N LYS A 885 27.01 -11.64 54.67
CA LYS A 885 27.65 -11.89 55.96
C LYS A 885 26.67 -11.84 57.16
N ASN A 886 25.65 -11.01 57.07
CA ASN A 886 24.73 -10.78 58.23
C ASN A 886 23.25 -10.87 57.85
N ASN A 887 22.93 -11.25 56.64
CA ASN A 887 21.57 -11.38 56.09
C ASN A 887 20.71 -10.12 56.23
N THR A 888 21.30 -8.95 56.45
CA THR A 888 20.55 -7.69 56.41
C THR A 888 20.35 -7.24 54.97
N TYR A 889 19.31 -6.55 54.68
CA TYR A 889 19.05 -6.08 53.33
C TYR A 889 18.74 -4.59 53.26
N ILE A 890 19.06 -4.00 52.13
CA ILE A 890 18.71 -2.64 51.74
C ILE A 890 17.82 -2.73 50.50
N SER A 891 16.65 -2.15 50.54
CA SER A 891 15.72 -2.13 49.40
C SER A 891 15.51 -0.71 48.91
N GLY A 892 15.26 -0.61 47.61
CA GLY A 892 14.96 0.67 46.96
C GLY A 892 14.50 0.50 45.52
N THR A 893 14.39 1.60 44.82
CA THR A 893 14.18 1.67 43.36
C THR A 893 15.42 2.25 42.67
N LEU A 894 15.64 1.94 41.43
CA LEU A 894 16.76 2.51 40.68
C LEU A 894 16.61 4.03 40.56
N ASP A 895 17.73 4.73 40.54
CA ASP A 895 17.75 6.18 40.30
C ASP A 895 17.50 6.49 38.81
N ALA A 896 17.38 7.76 38.43
CA ALA A 896 17.15 8.20 37.06
C ALA A 896 18.22 7.70 36.05
N HIS A 897 19.32 7.14 36.52
CA HIS A 897 20.41 6.59 35.72
C HIS A 897 20.51 5.07 35.82
N GLY A 898 19.48 4.39 36.30
CA GLY A 898 19.47 2.94 36.39
C GLY A 898 20.35 2.35 37.49
N ARG A 899 20.63 3.08 38.57
CA ARG A 899 21.59 2.69 39.59
C ARG A 899 20.94 2.52 40.95
N THR A 900 21.53 1.61 41.78
CA THR A 900 21.14 1.43 43.18
C THR A 900 21.65 2.63 44.05
N GLN A 901 21.09 2.78 45.25
CA GLN A 901 21.72 3.66 46.21
C GLN A 901 23.12 3.17 46.58
N ARG A 902 24.04 4.10 46.93
CA ARG A 902 25.39 3.75 47.35
C ARG A 902 25.34 3.15 48.76
N VAL A 903 25.97 2.02 48.92
CA VAL A 903 26.14 1.35 50.24
C VAL A 903 27.55 1.62 50.76
N ASN A 904 27.64 2.12 52.00
CA ASN A 904 28.89 2.38 52.67
C ASN A 904 29.03 1.40 53.86
N THR A 905 30.21 0.75 53.97
CA THR A 905 30.50 -0.22 55.05
C THR A 905 31.92 0.02 55.60
N ASP A 906 32.16 -0.36 56.82
CA ASP A 906 33.46 -0.23 57.49
C ASP A 906 34.42 -1.40 57.13
N GLU A 907 33.91 -2.45 56.55
CA GLU A 907 34.65 -3.63 56.07
C GLU A 907 34.25 -3.96 54.63
N ASN A 908 35.08 -4.74 53.91
CA ASN A 908 34.67 -5.30 52.63
C ASN A 908 33.55 -6.34 52.84
N GLN A 909 32.42 -6.12 52.17
CA GLN A 909 31.24 -6.98 52.28
C GLN A 909 30.71 -7.31 50.93
N ASP A 910 30.26 -8.53 50.72
CA ASP A 910 29.64 -9.01 49.52
C ASP A 910 28.11 -8.94 49.65
N TYR A 911 27.46 -8.66 48.52
CA TYR A 911 26.02 -8.49 48.43
C TYR A 911 25.45 -9.35 47.32
N GLU A 912 24.40 -10.07 47.63
CA GLU A 912 23.49 -10.63 46.64
C GLU A 912 22.46 -9.59 46.25
N ILE A 913 22.13 -9.55 44.94
CA ILE A 913 21.26 -8.52 44.40
C ILE A 913 20.04 -9.16 43.78
N LEU A 914 18.88 -8.89 44.32
CA LEU A 914 17.60 -9.19 43.71
C LEU A 914 17.10 -7.91 43.04
N ILE A 915 16.69 -8.00 41.74
CA ILE A 915 16.23 -6.84 41.02
C ILE A 915 15.16 -7.23 39.99
N GLY A 916 14.10 -6.42 39.88
CA GLY A 916 13.02 -6.67 38.93
C GLY A 916 11.92 -5.60 39.00
N THR A 917 10.92 -5.76 38.14
CA THR A 917 9.76 -4.85 38.01
C THR A 917 8.52 -5.31 38.77
N ASP A 918 8.53 -6.52 39.35
CA ASP A 918 7.38 -7.09 40.07
C ASP A 918 7.05 -6.38 41.38
N GLN A 919 5.77 -6.39 41.76
CA GLN A 919 5.29 -5.68 42.92
C GLN A 919 5.51 -6.40 44.27
N ALA A 920 5.73 -7.71 44.27
CA ALA A 920 5.93 -8.49 45.48
C ALA A 920 7.07 -9.51 45.34
N TRP A 921 8.03 -9.45 46.27
CA TRP A 921 9.12 -10.42 46.34
C TRP A 921 9.10 -11.11 47.71
N THR A 922 9.15 -12.41 47.65
CA THR A 922 9.36 -13.22 48.85
C THR A 922 10.76 -13.77 48.83
N VAL A 923 11.56 -13.45 49.84
CA VAL A 923 12.91 -14.01 50.04
C VAL A 923 12.81 -15.04 51.12
N SER A 924 13.01 -16.29 50.78
CA SER A 924 13.23 -17.36 51.75
C SER A 924 14.73 -17.42 52.05
N ILE A 925 15.08 -17.26 53.30
CA ILE A 925 16.46 -17.43 53.75
C ILE A 925 16.59 -18.88 54.20
N ASP A 926 17.43 -19.64 53.55
CA ASP A 926 17.77 -21.00 53.97
C ASP A 926 18.67 -20.91 55.21
N ASP A 927 18.25 -21.46 56.28
CA ASP A 927 19.01 -21.54 57.56
C ASP A 927 19.97 -22.73 57.62
N GLY A 928 20.24 -23.37 56.51
CA GLY A 928 21.30 -24.37 56.39
C GLY A 928 20.97 -25.74 56.91
N ASN A 929 19.70 -26.10 57.07
CA ASN A 929 19.31 -27.50 57.30
C ASN A 929 19.05 -28.21 55.96
N GLU A 930 20.03 -29.05 55.58
CA GLU A 930 19.90 -29.96 54.43
C GLU A 930 18.80 -30.99 54.75
N ASN A 931 17.61 -30.76 54.26
CA ASN A 931 16.60 -31.76 53.84
C ASN A 931 15.29 -31.07 53.60
N ASP A 932 15.06 -30.69 52.36
CA ASP A 932 13.72 -30.76 51.72
C ASP A 932 13.85 -30.37 50.24
N ASP A 933 13.24 -31.21 49.43
CA ASP A 933 13.12 -31.02 47.98
C ASP A 933 12.37 -29.68 47.71
N PHE A 934 13.05 -28.69 47.12
CA PHE A 934 12.45 -27.45 46.68
C PHE A 934 11.84 -27.64 45.29
N GLU A 935 10.54 -27.83 45.23
CA GLU A 935 9.76 -27.53 44.03
C GLU A 935 9.66 -26.00 43.86
N TYR A 936 10.28 -25.50 42.80
CA TYR A 936 10.04 -24.13 42.32
C TYR A 936 8.62 -23.98 41.76
N HIS A 937 7.69 -23.57 42.59
CA HIS A 937 6.44 -23.05 42.04
C HIS A 937 6.63 -21.60 41.62
N CYS A 938 6.88 -21.42 40.31
CA CYS A 938 6.66 -20.16 39.66
C CYS A 938 5.15 -19.96 39.51
N ASN A 939 4.53 -19.17 40.36
CA ASN A 939 3.18 -18.70 40.10
C ASN A 939 3.23 -17.59 39.05
N CYS A 940 3.30 -18.00 37.79
CA CYS A 940 2.99 -17.16 36.65
C CYS A 940 1.52 -17.41 36.28
N ASP A 941 0.60 -16.87 37.06
CA ASP A 941 -0.77 -16.69 36.59
C ASP A 941 -0.89 -15.28 35.96
N SER A 942 -0.63 -15.25 34.71
CA SER A 942 -1.16 -14.20 33.83
C SER A 942 -1.96 -14.90 32.75
N HIS A 943 -3.22 -15.18 33.03
CA HIS A 943 -4.19 -15.49 32.02
C HIS A 943 -4.84 -14.24 31.50
N GLU A 944 -4.77 -14.15 30.17
CA GLU A 944 -5.81 -13.75 29.26
C GLU A 944 -6.99 -12.96 29.84
N GLN A 945 -7.13 -11.75 29.38
CA GLN A 945 -8.42 -11.32 28.89
C GLN A 945 -8.23 -10.29 27.77
N GLU A 946 -8.74 -10.73 26.61
CA GLU A 946 -9.22 -9.97 25.48
C GLU A 946 -9.84 -8.60 25.86
N ILE A 947 -9.45 -7.55 25.18
CA ILE A 947 -10.37 -6.76 24.34
C ILE A 947 -9.51 -6.03 23.30
#